data_63c0ee51bf390188de6344666d543560
#
_entry.id   63c0ee51bf390188de6344666d543560
#
_cell.length_a   1.000
_cell.length_b   1.000
_cell.length_c   1.000
_cell.angle_alpha   90.00
_cell.angle_beta   90.00
_cell.angle_gamma   90.00
#
_symmetry.space_group_name_H-M   'P 1'
#
loop_
_entity.id
_entity.type
_entity.pdbx_description
1 polymer ?
#
loop_
_entity_poly.entity_id
_entity_poly.type
_entity_poly.pdbx_seq_one_letter_code
_entity_poly.pdbx_strand_id
1 'polypeptide(L)'
;MKTILFFFCVTIPFWILTESQDSWKPIDLRKGNWIAVEGFQREYLNGIDSTFSKSKKISHFPVVLNEIFETSVGTGLKEYTLQTRFRIQEDFQKTKVYKPIFLYLESIGENWEIFLNDHSLAQEIHLDISHKEMILRRTIRSFRLPVDSSLLRSGENLLTFRLIGDAPASFLSKNVDLGFYIDGDYSLTTEQKLSGEISTLINLCLNTIYVFFGFYHLLIYVKRREDLYNLYFGIFSVFMALYSLSRSNIAFEVIYDTTWITRIEYSSVSLLAPLFLLFMQDYFYGRAKFSKVLFAILILNVVIALTTLLEPFRYTMTSLRLWQISILPTLVYLLYFMSKAVYLRKKDAILLATSMFTVVFIAVYDVIDSIFFQSGIRFTQFAYFLFVVALTTILANRFISLYRQSEDLNIELSQQKLELARQKNAFFRFVPVQFLNVLGKNSAVEVNLGDSVLKEMSVLFTDIRSFTTISEQMTPEENFRFINDYLASMEPVVQRHEGFVDKFMGDGILALFSGDGEITRSHQTSADKAILAAIEMKKKVQTINAQAKDSHFRGLKIGIGINTGNLMLGTVGSRSRLDTTVIGDTVNVASRLESLTNLYRADILITKSTLSAMTIADNLAIREIDSVVVKGKTDPIIIYEIYEADEPLIRKLKDATLSLITRGIILYKVADFQEALINFEQALKIFPEDIVPILYRKRCQEYITSPPTGNWVGVQHLLEK
;
A
#
# COMPACT_ATOMS: atom_id res chain seq x y z
N MET A 1 -17.12 6.80 -17.64
CA MET A 1 -16.88 8.22 -17.92
C MET A 1 -17.84 8.84 -18.93
N LYS A 2 -18.33 8.15 -19.96
CA LYS A 2 -19.37 8.66 -20.90
C LYS A 2 -20.75 8.85 -20.24
N THR A 3 -21.07 8.12 -19.18
CA THR A 3 -22.39 8.15 -18.51
C THR A 3 -22.52 9.25 -17.45
N ILE A 4 -21.41 9.74 -16.91
CA ILE A 4 -21.42 10.81 -15.89
C ILE A 4 -21.51 12.19 -16.54
N LEU A 5 -20.98 12.37 -17.76
CA LEU A 5 -21.14 13.62 -18.50
C LEU A 5 -22.58 13.85 -19.00
N PHE A 6 -23.35 12.79 -19.18
CA PHE A 6 -24.73 12.88 -19.66
C PHE A 6 -25.74 13.31 -18.56
N PHE A 7 -25.39 13.07 -17.30
CA PHE A 7 -26.28 13.42 -16.17
C PHE A 7 -26.21 14.90 -15.77
N PHE A 8 -25.13 15.59 -16.08
CA PHE A 8 -24.97 17.02 -15.75
C PHE A 8 -25.58 17.97 -16.80
N CYS A 9 -25.89 17.48 -17.99
CA CYS A 9 -26.47 18.32 -19.06
C CYS A 9 -28.00 18.28 -19.18
N VAL A 10 -28.72 17.47 -18.38
CA VAL A 10 -30.16 17.21 -18.66
C VAL A 10 -31.10 17.68 -17.57
N THR A 11 -30.64 18.28 -16.47
CA THR A 11 -31.56 18.76 -15.43
C THR A 11 -31.33 20.22 -15.06
N ILE A 12 -31.31 21.11 -16.06
CA ILE A 12 -31.73 22.50 -15.82
C ILE A 12 -33.19 22.54 -16.26
N PRO A 13 -34.16 22.60 -15.34
CA PRO A 13 -35.53 22.86 -15.74
C PRO A 13 -35.59 24.26 -16.32
N PHE A 14 -35.87 24.35 -17.62
CA PHE A 14 -36.34 25.57 -18.22
C PHE A 14 -37.68 25.91 -17.54
N TRP A 15 -37.64 26.64 -16.46
CA TRP A 15 -38.80 27.34 -15.98
C TRP A 15 -39.07 28.48 -17.00
N ILE A 16 -40.03 28.22 -17.86
CA ILE A 16 -40.66 29.27 -18.66
C ILE A 16 -41.20 30.26 -17.66
N LEU A 17 -40.54 31.43 -17.58
CA LEU A 17 -41.05 32.60 -16.89
C LEU A 17 -42.36 32.99 -17.60
N THR A 18 -43.48 32.61 -17.03
CA THR A 18 -44.74 33.28 -17.36
C THR A 18 -44.58 34.73 -16.89
N GLU A 19 -44.39 35.66 -17.81
CA GLU A 19 -44.53 37.07 -17.55
C GLU A 19 -45.90 37.31 -16.92
N SER A 20 -45.91 37.59 -15.60
CA SER A 20 -47.08 38.17 -14.98
C SER A 20 -47.25 39.56 -15.56
N GLN A 21 -48.41 39.85 -16.10
CA GLN A 21 -48.80 41.20 -16.49
C GLN A 21 -48.86 42.12 -15.25
N ASP A 22 -47.69 42.48 -14.72
CA ASP A 22 -47.60 43.49 -13.66
C ASP A 22 -47.64 44.90 -14.29
N SER A 23 -48.55 45.72 -13.84
CA SER A 23 -48.74 47.13 -14.28
C SER A 23 -47.55 48.01 -13.89
N TRP A 24 -46.64 47.57 -13.06
CA TRP A 24 -45.44 48.31 -12.65
C TRP A 24 -44.22 47.95 -13.54
N LYS A 25 -43.69 48.97 -14.24
CA LYS A 25 -42.42 48.83 -14.99
C LYS A 25 -41.27 49.23 -14.09
N PRO A 26 -40.21 48.37 -13.97
CA PRO A 26 -39.01 48.70 -13.22
C PRO A 26 -38.41 50.03 -13.71
N ILE A 27 -38.01 50.88 -12.77
CA ILE A 27 -37.36 52.18 -13.10
C ILE A 27 -35.83 51.89 -13.09
N ASP A 28 -35.21 51.91 -14.25
CA ASP A 28 -33.76 51.79 -14.40
C ASP A 28 -33.08 53.10 -13.99
N LEU A 29 -32.43 53.09 -12.84
CA LEU A 29 -31.76 54.26 -12.27
C LEU A 29 -30.50 54.66 -13.05
N ARG A 30 -29.93 53.75 -13.83
CA ARG A 30 -28.75 54.05 -14.66
C ARG A 30 -29.05 55.07 -15.75
N LYS A 31 -30.28 55.13 -16.20
CA LYS A 31 -30.76 56.04 -17.19
C LYS A 31 -31.22 57.43 -16.61
N GLY A 32 -31.11 57.57 -15.30
CA GLY A 32 -31.42 58.78 -14.59
C GLY A 32 -30.46 59.94 -14.89
N ASN A 33 -30.95 61.18 -14.75
CA ASN A 33 -30.07 62.35 -14.77
C ASN A 33 -29.44 62.51 -13.39
N TRP A 34 -28.19 62.04 -13.22
CA TRP A 34 -27.49 62.12 -11.96
C TRP A 34 -26.67 63.39 -11.84
N ILE A 35 -26.68 63.96 -10.64
CA ILE A 35 -25.89 65.14 -10.26
C ILE A 35 -25.08 64.75 -9.05
N ALA A 36 -23.76 65.00 -9.04
CA ALA A 36 -22.86 64.72 -7.90
C ALA A 36 -22.25 66.06 -7.40
N VAL A 37 -22.09 66.16 -6.08
CA VAL A 37 -21.42 67.29 -5.40
C VAL A 37 -20.49 66.78 -4.34
N GLU A 38 -19.34 67.45 -4.11
CA GLU A 38 -18.44 67.15 -3.00
C GLU A 38 -19.02 67.68 -1.68
N GLY A 39 -19.05 66.80 -0.64
CA GLY A 39 -19.68 67.14 0.65
C GLY A 39 -21.18 66.80 0.72
N PHE A 40 -21.69 66.83 1.95
CA PHE A 40 -23.12 66.67 2.23
C PHE A 40 -23.65 67.82 3.10
N GLN A 41 -24.76 68.42 2.67
CA GLN A 41 -25.53 69.41 3.45
C GLN A 41 -27.01 69.00 3.44
N ARG A 42 -27.68 69.12 4.57
CA ARG A 42 -29.11 68.77 4.66
C ARG A 42 -29.97 69.47 3.64
N GLU A 43 -29.59 70.71 3.20
CA GLU A 43 -30.24 71.46 2.18
C GLU A 43 -30.28 70.75 0.82
N TYR A 44 -29.31 69.87 0.55
CA TYR A 44 -29.29 69.08 -0.68
C TYR A 44 -30.46 68.08 -0.78
N LEU A 45 -31.10 67.71 0.35
CA LEU A 45 -32.29 66.86 0.33
C LEU A 45 -33.49 67.50 -0.32
N ASN A 46 -33.48 68.81 -0.57
CA ASN A 46 -34.50 69.52 -1.33
C ASN A 46 -34.20 69.59 -2.86
N GLY A 47 -33.05 69.05 -3.26
CA GLY A 47 -32.58 68.97 -4.64
C GLY A 47 -31.37 69.90 -4.88
N ILE A 48 -30.36 69.35 -5.56
CA ILE A 48 -29.20 70.12 -6.01
C ILE A 48 -29.54 70.71 -7.36
N ASP A 49 -29.42 72.04 -7.49
CA ASP A 49 -29.60 72.74 -8.77
C ASP A 49 -28.32 72.50 -9.65
N SER A 50 -28.52 72.23 -10.94
CA SER A 50 -27.41 72.03 -11.89
C SER A 50 -26.59 73.33 -12.11
N THR A 51 -27.09 74.47 -11.61
CA THR A 51 -26.40 75.78 -11.60
C THR A 51 -25.39 75.91 -10.44
N PHE A 52 -25.35 74.97 -9.52
CA PHE A 52 -24.42 74.98 -8.39
C PHE A 52 -22.97 74.86 -8.91
N SER A 53 -22.13 75.82 -8.60
CA SER A 53 -20.78 75.99 -9.18
C SER A 53 -19.82 74.86 -9.03
N LYS A 54 -20.16 73.85 -8.17
CA LYS A 54 -19.38 72.66 -7.90
C LYS A 54 -20.10 71.37 -8.28
N SER A 55 -21.29 71.44 -8.91
CA SER A 55 -22.01 70.22 -9.30
C SER A 55 -21.41 69.64 -10.60
N LYS A 56 -21.29 68.31 -10.62
CA LYS A 56 -20.87 67.54 -11.78
C LYS A 56 -22.05 66.69 -12.27
N LYS A 57 -22.33 66.69 -13.55
CA LYS A 57 -23.34 65.84 -14.17
C LYS A 57 -22.74 64.51 -14.52
N ILE A 58 -23.40 63.42 -14.13
CA ILE A 58 -22.99 62.07 -14.45
C ILE A 58 -23.79 61.53 -15.62
N SER A 59 -23.15 61.13 -16.68
CA SER A 59 -23.74 60.66 -17.91
C SER A 59 -23.85 59.17 -18.11
N HIS A 60 -23.14 58.39 -17.32
CA HIS A 60 -23.07 56.92 -17.47
C HIS A 60 -22.72 56.22 -16.16
N PHE A 61 -23.14 54.97 -16.04
CA PHE A 61 -22.71 54.01 -15.02
C PHE A 61 -21.81 52.97 -15.68
N PRO A 62 -20.87 52.37 -14.95
CA PRO A 62 -20.51 52.64 -13.54
C PRO A 62 -19.79 53.98 -13.35
N VAL A 63 -19.78 54.49 -12.12
CA VAL A 63 -19.22 55.80 -11.79
C VAL A 63 -18.26 55.72 -10.61
N VAL A 64 -17.07 56.30 -10.77
CA VAL A 64 -16.06 56.42 -9.70
C VAL A 64 -15.92 57.90 -9.35
N LEU A 65 -16.34 58.25 -8.14
CA LEU A 65 -16.43 59.65 -7.73
C LEU A 65 -15.08 60.35 -7.62
N ASN A 66 -14.06 59.63 -7.15
CA ASN A 66 -12.69 60.15 -7.07
C ASN A 66 -12.12 60.56 -8.44
N GLU A 67 -12.53 59.91 -9.53
CA GLU A 67 -12.12 60.28 -10.88
C GLU A 67 -12.87 61.53 -11.36
N ILE A 68 -14.19 61.57 -11.13
CA ILE A 68 -15.03 62.67 -11.56
C ILE A 68 -14.60 64.00 -10.91
N PHE A 69 -14.26 63.94 -9.61
CA PHE A 69 -13.85 65.14 -8.87
C PHE A 69 -12.34 65.38 -8.88
N GLU A 70 -11.56 64.59 -9.63
CA GLU A 70 -10.09 64.71 -9.73
C GLU A 70 -9.42 64.80 -8.35
N THR A 71 -9.86 63.93 -7.43
CA THR A 71 -9.49 63.99 -6.02
C THR A 71 -7.98 63.85 -5.83
N SER A 72 -7.38 64.75 -5.08
CA SER A 72 -5.92 64.75 -4.81
C SER A 72 -5.50 63.59 -3.95
N VAL A 73 -4.34 63.02 -4.23
CA VAL A 73 -3.73 61.92 -3.46
C VAL A 73 -3.47 62.37 -2.02
N GLY A 74 -3.85 61.51 -1.05
CA GLY A 74 -3.50 61.69 0.34
C GLY A 74 -4.31 62.72 1.14
N THR A 75 -5.46 63.20 0.62
CA THR A 75 -6.26 64.21 1.28
C THR A 75 -7.20 63.72 2.39
N GLY A 76 -7.15 62.43 2.77
CA GLY A 76 -7.98 61.83 3.82
C GLY A 76 -9.35 61.41 3.35
N LEU A 77 -10.34 61.41 4.23
CA LEU A 77 -11.72 61.06 3.90
C LEU A 77 -12.35 62.11 2.98
N LYS A 78 -13.13 61.64 2.03
CA LYS A 78 -13.92 62.42 1.12
C LYS A 78 -15.40 62.04 1.24
N GLU A 79 -16.23 63.03 1.12
CA GLU A 79 -17.67 62.88 1.19
C GLU A 79 -18.28 63.42 -0.08
N TYR A 80 -19.25 62.68 -0.62
CA TYR A 80 -19.95 63.06 -1.86
C TYR A 80 -21.45 62.83 -1.72
N THR A 81 -22.21 63.69 -2.35
CA THR A 81 -23.66 63.56 -2.48
C THR A 81 -24.00 63.31 -3.94
N LEU A 82 -24.72 62.20 -4.21
CA LEU A 82 -25.26 61.90 -5.54
C LEU A 82 -26.78 61.98 -5.51
N GLN A 83 -27.35 62.56 -6.51
CA GLN A 83 -28.80 62.70 -6.64
C GLN A 83 -29.29 62.34 -8.02
N THR A 84 -30.48 61.71 -8.05
CA THR A 84 -31.23 61.53 -9.28
C THR A 84 -32.72 61.79 -9.02
N ARG A 85 -33.39 62.31 -10.03
CA ARG A 85 -34.84 62.42 -10.01
C ARG A 85 -35.47 61.40 -10.89
N PHE A 86 -36.52 60.77 -10.42
CA PHE A 86 -37.29 59.78 -11.17
C PHE A 86 -38.78 60.07 -11.01
N ARG A 87 -39.57 59.72 -12.04
CA ARG A 87 -40.99 60.06 -12.08
C ARG A 87 -41.82 58.78 -11.95
N ILE A 88 -42.82 58.82 -11.05
CA ILE A 88 -43.82 57.77 -10.88
C ILE A 88 -45.09 58.22 -11.53
N GLN A 89 -45.78 57.36 -12.26
CA GLN A 89 -47.04 57.66 -12.93
C GLN A 89 -48.12 58.05 -11.92
N GLU A 90 -48.98 58.95 -12.27
CA GLU A 90 -50.03 59.54 -11.37
C GLU A 90 -51.04 58.51 -10.86
N ASP A 91 -51.24 57.40 -11.55
CA ASP A 91 -52.13 56.33 -11.14
C ASP A 91 -51.52 55.36 -10.06
N PHE A 92 -50.31 55.60 -9.63
CA PHE A 92 -49.63 54.72 -8.65
C PHE A 92 -50.39 54.65 -7.30
N GLN A 93 -50.89 55.70 -6.80
CA GLN A 93 -51.66 55.74 -5.53
C GLN A 93 -53.08 55.12 -5.64
N LYS A 94 -53.64 55.05 -6.85
CA LYS A 94 -54.92 54.38 -7.09
C LYS A 94 -54.84 52.90 -7.32
N THR A 95 -53.74 52.44 -7.87
CA THR A 95 -53.44 51.02 -8.01
C THR A 95 -52.92 50.53 -6.67
N LYS A 96 -53.74 49.80 -5.90
CA LYS A 96 -53.26 49.09 -4.69
C LYS A 96 -52.15 48.11 -5.10
N VAL A 97 -50.88 48.56 -5.08
CA VAL A 97 -49.73 47.70 -5.32
C VAL A 97 -49.59 46.83 -4.10
N TYR A 98 -50.07 45.59 -4.20
CA TYR A 98 -49.95 44.59 -3.13
C TYR A 98 -48.55 43.97 -3.01
N LYS A 99 -47.61 44.33 -3.91
CA LYS A 99 -46.24 43.85 -3.91
C LYS A 99 -45.32 44.88 -3.28
N PRO A 100 -44.37 44.46 -2.43
CA PRO A 100 -43.38 45.36 -1.88
C PRO A 100 -42.47 45.91 -2.98
N ILE A 101 -42.16 47.20 -2.86
CA ILE A 101 -41.22 47.90 -3.78
C ILE A 101 -39.84 47.79 -3.15
N PHE A 102 -38.83 47.49 -3.97
CA PHE A 102 -37.44 47.39 -3.55
C PHE A 102 -36.59 48.37 -4.36
N LEU A 103 -35.70 49.07 -3.67
CA LEU A 103 -34.54 49.68 -4.27
C LEU A 103 -33.46 48.61 -4.40
N TYR A 104 -33.11 48.21 -5.62
CA TYR A 104 -32.07 47.29 -5.94
C TYR A 104 -30.81 48.00 -6.38
N LEU A 105 -29.69 47.72 -5.70
CA LEU A 105 -28.38 48.28 -6.03
C LEU A 105 -27.39 47.12 -6.18
N GLU A 106 -26.72 47.01 -7.33
CA GLU A 106 -25.71 45.98 -7.56
C GLU A 106 -24.57 46.07 -6.53
N SER A 107 -24.19 47.30 -6.17
CA SER A 107 -23.29 47.55 -5.04
C SER A 107 -23.51 48.92 -4.44
N ILE A 108 -23.27 49.06 -3.16
CA ILE A 108 -23.12 50.32 -2.47
C ILE A 108 -22.04 50.18 -1.40
N GLY A 109 -21.19 51.13 -1.26
CA GLY A 109 -20.15 51.18 -0.24
C GLY A 109 -19.33 52.45 -0.37
N GLU A 110 -18.46 52.74 0.59
CA GLU A 110 -17.88 52.08 1.75
C GLU A 110 -18.60 52.41 3.06
N ASN A 111 -18.90 53.70 3.26
CA ASN A 111 -19.81 54.24 4.25
C ASN A 111 -20.86 55.07 3.48
N TRP A 112 -22.11 54.86 3.78
CA TRP A 112 -23.17 55.41 2.96
C TRP A 112 -24.46 55.67 3.75
N GLU A 113 -25.28 56.58 3.22
CA GLU A 113 -26.64 56.87 3.67
C GLU A 113 -27.51 57.12 2.45
N ILE A 114 -28.72 56.59 2.45
CA ILE A 114 -29.68 56.67 1.34
C ILE A 114 -30.91 57.44 1.82
N PHE A 115 -31.29 58.44 1.05
CA PHE A 115 -32.50 59.23 1.29
C PHE A 115 -33.47 59.10 0.11
N LEU A 116 -34.74 58.97 0.42
CA LEU A 116 -35.82 59.15 -0.56
C LEU A 116 -36.60 60.38 -0.18
N ASN A 117 -36.60 61.35 -1.08
CA ASN A 117 -37.08 62.70 -0.81
C ASN A 117 -36.30 63.31 0.36
N ASP A 118 -36.93 63.52 1.50
CA ASP A 118 -36.32 64.06 2.72
C ASP A 118 -36.16 63.02 3.86
N HIS A 119 -36.52 61.74 3.60
CA HIS A 119 -36.49 60.66 4.59
C HIS A 119 -35.30 59.76 4.37
N SER A 120 -34.57 59.50 5.44
CA SER A 120 -33.49 58.47 5.43
C SER A 120 -34.11 57.06 5.37
N LEU A 121 -33.71 56.28 4.33
CA LEU A 121 -34.15 54.90 4.14
C LEU A 121 -33.27 53.90 4.86
N ALA A 122 -31.94 54.10 4.77
CA ALA A 122 -30.94 53.23 5.41
C ALA A 122 -29.59 53.96 5.48
N GLN A 123 -28.78 53.58 6.45
CA GLN A 123 -27.42 54.12 6.62
C GLN A 123 -26.47 53.10 7.18
N GLU A 124 -25.21 53.20 6.75
CA GLU A 124 -24.07 52.46 7.27
C GLU A 124 -22.88 53.42 7.32
N ILE A 125 -22.78 54.19 8.41
CA ILE A 125 -21.74 55.20 8.62
C ILE A 125 -21.00 54.88 9.92
N HIS A 126 -19.72 54.52 9.80
CA HIS A 126 -18.85 54.09 10.89
C HIS A 126 -17.55 54.92 10.88
N LEU A 127 -17.63 56.12 11.41
CA LEU A 127 -16.50 57.04 11.49
C LEU A 127 -15.97 57.11 12.93
N ASP A 128 -14.71 57.49 13.09
CA ASP A 128 -14.15 57.84 14.40
C ASP A 128 -14.79 59.13 14.98
N ILE A 129 -14.58 59.39 16.25
CA ILE A 129 -15.14 60.58 16.94
C ILE A 129 -14.66 61.88 16.29
N SER A 130 -13.51 61.89 15.65
CA SER A 130 -12.96 63.06 14.95
C SER A 130 -13.48 63.21 13.50
N HIS A 131 -14.20 62.21 12.99
CA HIS A 131 -14.67 62.10 11.59
C HIS A 131 -13.53 62.14 10.56
N LYS A 132 -12.31 61.73 10.95
CA LYS A 132 -11.12 61.73 10.09
C LYS A 132 -10.77 60.40 9.53
N GLU A 133 -11.20 59.32 10.20
CA GLU A 133 -10.91 57.96 9.78
C GLU A 133 -12.17 57.10 9.84
N MET A 134 -12.23 56.08 8.96
CA MET A 134 -13.28 55.08 9.01
C MET A 134 -12.86 53.97 9.96
N ILE A 135 -13.70 53.68 10.96
CA ILE A 135 -13.50 52.56 11.89
C ILE A 135 -13.81 51.25 11.20
N LEU A 136 -14.82 51.26 10.32
CA LEU A 136 -15.33 50.06 9.64
C LEU A 136 -15.81 50.47 8.23
N ARG A 137 -15.64 49.54 7.29
CA ARG A 137 -16.11 49.70 5.90
C ARG A 137 -17.21 48.68 5.65
N ARG A 138 -18.32 49.15 5.11
CA ARG A 138 -19.47 48.32 4.81
C ARG A 138 -19.89 48.50 3.36
N THR A 139 -19.35 47.66 2.48
CA THR A 139 -19.84 47.51 1.12
C THR A 139 -20.86 46.38 1.07
N ILE A 140 -22.01 46.63 0.49
CA ILE A 140 -23.04 45.62 0.26
C ILE A 140 -23.17 45.40 -1.24
N ARG A 141 -23.26 44.15 -1.65
CA ARG A 141 -23.50 43.72 -3.05
C ARG A 141 -24.90 43.14 -3.18
N SER A 142 -25.52 43.30 -4.33
CA SER A 142 -26.90 42.88 -4.61
C SER A 142 -27.87 43.34 -3.52
N PHE A 143 -27.71 44.60 -3.12
CA PHE A 143 -28.43 45.17 -1.99
C PHE A 143 -29.89 45.40 -2.35
N ARG A 144 -30.80 44.91 -1.52
CA ARG A 144 -32.25 45.06 -1.65
C ARG A 144 -32.81 45.80 -0.46
N LEU A 145 -33.19 47.00 -0.66
CA LEU A 145 -33.79 47.83 0.37
C LEU A 145 -35.31 47.96 0.14
N PRO A 146 -36.14 47.42 1.07
CA PRO A 146 -37.59 47.65 0.95
C PRO A 146 -37.90 49.13 1.08
N VAL A 147 -38.70 49.64 0.16
CA VAL A 147 -39.14 51.05 0.14
C VAL A 147 -40.59 51.10 0.55
N ASP A 148 -40.87 51.85 1.61
CA ASP A 148 -42.25 52.11 2.00
C ASP A 148 -42.95 52.97 0.90
N SER A 149 -44.01 52.42 0.35
CA SER A 149 -44.81 53.09 -0.69
C SER A 149 -45.40 54.43 -0.25
N SER A 150 -45.54 54.67 1.05
CA SER A 150 -46.00 55.97 1.58
C SER A 150 -44.99 57.10 1.39
N LEU A 151 -43.70 56.78 1.24
CA LEU A 151 -42.64 57.78 0.98
C LEU A 151 -42.52 58.13 -0.48
N LEU A 152 -43.17 57.39 -1.39
CA LEU A 152 -43.19 57.68 -2.82
C LEU A 152 -44.30 58.68 -3.16
N ARG A 153 -43.93 59.76 -3.87
CA ARG A 153 -44.86 60.82 -4.31
C ARG A 153 -45.31 60.53 -5.73
N SER A 154 -46.56 60.74 -6.03
CA SER A 154 -47.03 60.81 -7.43
C SER A 154 -46.33 61.99 -8.14
N GLY A 155 -45.69 61.70 -9.29
CA GLY A 155 -44.84 62.66 -9.99
C GLY A 155 -43.36 62.52 -9.67
N GLU A 156 -42.67 63.60 -9.42
CA GLU A 156 -41.21 63.56 -9.20
C GLU A 156 -40.86 63.13 -7.79
N ASN A 157 -39.90 62.20 -7.70
CA ASN A 157 -39.24 61.73 -6.48
C ASN A 157 -37.74 61.98 -6.61
N LEU A 158 -37.10 62.29 -5.47
CA LEU A 158 -35.67 62.55 -5.37
C LEU A 158 -35.01 61.45 -4.57
N LEU A 159 -34.05 60.74 -5.19
CA LEU A 159 -33.22 59.77 -4.54
C LEU A 159 -31.82 60.35 -4.32
N THR A 160 -31.37 60.37 -3.06
CA THR A 160 -30.12 61.00 -2.67
C THR A 160 -29.23 59.92 -1.97
N PHE A 161 -27.98 59.83 -2.38
CA PHE A 161 -26.98 59.00 -1.75
C PHE A 161 -25.89 59.90 -1.17
N ARG A 162 -25.58 59.69 0.10
CA ARG A 162 -24.40 60.22 0.78
C ARG A 162 -23.37 59.14 0.84
N LEU A 163 -22.19 59.37 0.26
CA LEU A 163 -21.11 58.38 0.18
C LEU A 163 -19.84 58.97 0.79
N ILE A 164 -19.18 58.18 1.68
CA ILE A 164 -17.96 58.59 2.34
C ILE A 164 -16.90 57.50 2.12
N GLY A 165 -15.73 57.91 1.66
CA GLY A 165 -14.62 56.99 1.39
C GLY A 165 -13.27 57.70 1.41
N ASP A 166 -12.19 56.90 1.31
CA ASP A 166 -10.82 57.42 1.30
C ASP A 166 -10.49 58.08 -0.04
N ALA A 167 -9.74 59.17 0.02
CA ALA A 167 -9.02 59.66 -1.14
C ALA A 167 -7.92 58.68 -1.58
N PRO A 168 -7.52 58.65 -2.86
CA PRO A 168 -6.45 57.80 -3.34
C PRO A 168 -5.17 57.94 -2.53
N ALA A 169 -4.53 56.84 -2.11
CA ALA A 169 -3.30 56.87 -1.31
C ALA A 169 -2.04 57.11 -2.17
N SER A 170 -2.08 56.78 -3.45
CA SER A 170 -0.96 56.94 -4.39
C SER A 170 -1.43 57.12 -5.81
N PHE A 171 -0.55 57.54 -6.69
CA PHE A 171 -0.84 57.58 -8.14
C PHE A 171 -1.23 56.23 -8.74
N LEU A 172 -0.74 55.12 -8.16
CA LEU A 172 -1.09 53.76 -8.55
C LEU A 172 -2.48 53.35 -8.09
N SER A 173 -3.03 54.02 -7.07
CA SER A 173 -4.37 53.77 -6.52
C SER A 173 -5.38 54.89 -6.86
N LYS A 174 -5.18 55.55 -7.97
CA LYS A 174 -6.01 56.72 -8.36
C LYS A 174 -7.49 56.39 -8.53
N ASN A 175 -7.80 55.15 -8.86
CA ASN A 175 -9.16 54.65 -9.03
C ASN A 175 -9.60 53.87 -7.79
N VAL A 176 -9.72 54.54 -6.65
CA VAL A 176 -10.36 53.93 -5.49
C VAL A 176 -11.86 53.86 -5.79
N ASP A 177 -12.42 52.69 -5.64
CA ASP A 177 -13.80 52.34 -5.99
C ASP A 177 -14.82 52.97 -5.03
N LEU A 178 -14.92 54.28 -5.08
CA LEU A 178 -15.93 55.04 -4.34
C LEU A 178 -17.05 55.48 -5.27
N GLY A 179 -18.23 54.98 -5.00
CA GLY A 179 -19.43 55.24 -5.81
C GLY A 179 -20.13 53.95 -6.24
N PHE A 180 -20.71 54.00 -7.43
CA PHE A 180 -21.37 52.85 -8.07
C PHE A 180 -20.45 52.25 -9.12
N TYR A 181 -19.40 51.62 -8.66
CA TYR A 181 -18.27 51.17 -9.49
C TYR A 181 -18.44 49.78 -10.10
N ILE A 182 -19.42 49.02 -9.66
CA ILE A 182 -19.74 47.70 -10.24
C ILE A 182 -20.77 47.90 -11.34
N ASP A 183 -20.47 47.38 -12.53
CA ASP A 183 -21.47 47.28 -13.57
C ASP A 183 -22.52 46.26 -13.19
N GLY A 184 -23.78 46.61 -13.37
CA GLY A 184 -24.89 45.77 -12.96
C GLY A 184 -26.20 46.52 -12.93
N ASP A 185 -27.14 46.08 -12.15
CA ASP A 185 -28.49 46.63 -12.10
C ASP A 185 -28.66 47.57 -10.91
N TYR A 186 -29.19 48.75 -11.22
CA TYR A 186 -29.57 49.77 -10.27
C TYR A 186 -30.99 50.19 -10.61
N SER A 187 -31.99 49.68 -9.87
CA SER A 187 -33.38 49.86 -10.23
C SER A 187 -34.31 49.95 -9.03
N LEU A 188 -35.46 50.59 -9.25
CA LEU A 188 -36.60 50.48 -8.35
C LEU A 188 -37.59 49.49 -8.95
N THR A 189 -37.90 48.40 -8.26
CA THR A 189 -38.63 47.27 -8.82
C THR A 189 -39.54 46.58 -7.79
N THR A 190 -40.59 45.93 -8.28
CA THR A 190 -41.45 45.03 -7.47
C THR A 190 -41.09 43.57 -7.64
N GLU A 191 -40.19 43.25 -8.57
CA GLU A 191 -39.78 41.88 -8.88
C GLU A 191 -38.67 41.38 -7.95
N GLN A 192 -38.84 40.16 -7.50
CA GLN A 192 -37.76 39.46 -6.84
C GLN A 192 -36.81 38.91 -7.91
N LYS A 193 -35.66 39.53 -8.10
CA LYS A 193 -34.68 39.06 -9.08
C LYS A 193 -34.04 37.74 -8.64
N LEU A 194 -34.50 36.64 -9.23
CA LEU A 194 -33.93 35.32 -9.03
C LEU A 194 -32.51 35.15 -9.62
N SER A 195 -32.13 35.99 -10.58
CA SER A 195 -30.83 35.84 -11.28
C SER A 195 -29.63 35.95 -10.34
N GLY A 196 -29.66 36.81 -9.33
CA GLY A 196 -28.62 36.91 -8.33
C GLY A 196 -28.52 35.68 -7.40
N GLU A 197 -29.64 35.03 -7.08
CA GLU A 197 -29.69 33.88 -6.22
C GLU A 197 -29.12 32.63 -6.90
N ILE A 198 -29.40 32.43 -8.20
CA ILE A 198 -28.86 31.34 -9.00
C ILE A 198 -27.33 31.45 -9.14
N SER A 199 -26.85 32.67 -9.45
CA SER A 199 -25.40 32.93 -9.54
C SER A 199 -24.70 32.66 -8.20
N THR A 200 -25.32 33.06 -7.10
CA THR A 200 -24.81 32.82 -5.74
C THR A 200 -24.75 31.34 -5.41
N LEU A 201 -25.78 30.55 -5.77
CA LEU A 201 -25.80 29.11 -5.57
C LEU A 201 -24.72 28.41 -6.39
N ILE A 202 -24.56 28.77 -7.67
CA ILE A 202 -23.51 28.23 -8.53
C ILE A 202 -22.11 28.48 -7.92
N ASN A 203 -21.88 29.72 -7.47
CA ASN A 203 -20.62 30.09 -6.85
C ASN A 203 -20.35 29.29 -5.57
N LEU A 204 -21.38 29.08 -4.75
CA LEU A 204 -21.25 28.25 -3.54
C LEU A 204 -20.91 26.80 -3.88
N CYS A 205 -21.56 26.20 -4.87
CA CYS A 205 -21.26 24.86 -5.35
C CYS A 205 -19.81 24.76 -5.85
N LEU A 206 -19.36 25.70 -6.66
CA LEU A 206 -18.00 25.73 -7.18
C LEU A 206 -16.96 25.86 -6.06
N ASN A 207 -17.20 26.75 -5.09
CA ASN A 207 -16.31 26.91 -3.94
C ASN A 207 -16.24 25.65 -3.07
N THR A 208 -17.37 24.99 -2.85
CA THR A 208 -17.40 23.70 -2.14
C THR A 208 -16.55 22.64 -2.85
N ILE A 209 -16.61 22.59 -4.17
CA ILE A 209 -15.79 21.70 -4.99
C ILE A 209 -14.29 22.03 -4.81
N TYR A 210 -13.90 23.31 -4.86
CA TYR A 210 -12.49 23.70 -4.70
C TYR A 210 -11.96 23.36 -3.32
N VAL A 211 -12.73 23.61 -2.26
CA VAL A 211 -12.38 23.27 -0.89
C VAL A 211 -12.22 21.76 -0.75
N PHE A 212 -13.18 20.97 -1.27
CA PHE A 212 -13.13 19.52 -1.22
C PHE A 212 -11.88 18.97 -1.90
N PHE A 213 -11.57 19.40 -3.12
CA PHE A 213 -10.36 18.96 -3.82
C PHE A 213 -9.09 19.44 -3.11
N GLY A 214 -9.09 20.64 -2.54
CA GLY A 214 -7.98 21.13 -1.74
C GLY A 214 -7.65 20.20 -0.57
N PHE A 215 -8.65 19.92 0.27
CA PHE A 215 -8.47 19.02 1.41
C PHE A 215 -8.17 17.59 0.99
N TYR A 216 -8.79 17.08 -0.07
CA TYR A 216 -8.52 15.72 -0.58
C TYR A 216 -7.03 15.55 -0.94
N HIS A 217 -6.45 16.50 -1.69
CA HIS A 217 -5.04 16.45 -2.08
C HIS A 217 -4.09 16.68 -0.89
N LEU A 218 -4.46 17.52 0.06
CA LEU A 218 -3.71 17.66 1.32
C LEU A 218 -3.69 16.36 2.12
N LEU A 219 -4.81 15.64 2.20
CA LEU A 219 -4.87 14.33 2.84
C LEU A 219 -4.00 13.27 2.12
N ILE A 220 -4.01 13.28 0.77
CA ILE A 220 -3.11 12.41 0.00
C ILE A 220 -1.65 12.73 0.35
N TYR A 221 -1.28 14.00 0.41
CA TYR A 221 0.07 14.41 0.77
C TYR A 221 0.46 13.96 2.19
N VAL A 222 -0.43 14.08 3.17
CA VAL A 222 -0.16 13.60 4.54
C VAL A 222 0.19 12.12 4.56
N LYS A 223 -0.47 11.31 3.72
CA LYS A 223 -0.21 9.87 3.57
C LYS A 223 1.01 9.56 2.69
N ARG A 224 1.31 10.41 1.71
CA ARG A 224 2.40 10.23 0.75
C ARG A 224 3.23 11.51 0.63
N ARG A 225 4.08 11.75 1.63
CA ARG A 225 4.90 12.96 1.73
C ARG A 225 5.95 13.11 0.62
N GLU A 226 6.15 12.08 -0.17
CA GLU A 226 7.03 12.12 -1.33
C GLU A 226 6.44 12.88 -2.51
N ASP A 227 5.12 12.94 -2.62
CA ASP A 227 4.38 13.55 -3.71
C ASP A 227 4.02 15.02 -3.39
N LEU A 228 5.01 15.93 -3.37
CA LEU A 228 4.84 17.35 -3.04
C LEU A 228 3.85 18.06 -3.95
N TYR A 229 3.68 17.62 -5.20
CA TYR A 229 2.68 18.20 -6.11
C TYR A 229 1.26 18.16 -5.54
N ASN A 230 0.92 17.17 -4.70
CA ASN A 230 -0.37 17.14 -4.00
C ASN A 230 -0.48 18.25 -2.96
N LEU A 231 0.61 18.57 -2.25
CA LEU A 231 0.64 19.71 -1.31
C LEU A 231 0.40 21.01 -2.05
N TYR A 232 1.15 21.27 -3.13
CA TYR A 232 1.03 22.52 -3.89
C TYR A 232 -0.34 22.67 -4.53
N PHE A 233 -0.90 21.59 -5.09
CA PHE A 233 -2.24 21.62 -5.65
C PHE A 233 -3.32 21.79 -4.58
N GLY A 234 -3.16 21.13 -3.43
CA GLY A 234 -4.08 21.27 -2.30
C GLY A 234 -4.13 22.72 -1.80
N ILE A 235 -2.97 23.33 -1.55
CA ILE A 235 -2.87 24.74 -1.14
C ILE A 235 -3.43 25.67 -2.24
N PHE A 236 -3.07 25.45 -3.50
CA PHE A 236 -3.60 26.21 -4.65
C PHE A 236 -5.14 26.19 -4.67
N SER A 237 -5.76 25.01 -4.51
CA SER A 237 -7.22 24.86 -4.53
C SER A 237 -7.90 25.60 -3.37
N VAL A 238 -7.28 25.59 -2.17
CA VAL A 238 -7.79 26.34 -1.01
C VAL A 238 -7.71 27.86 -1.27
N PHE A 239 -6.58 28.37 -1.76
CA PHE A 239 -6.46 29.79 -2.11
C PHE A 239 -7.41 30.19 -3.25
N MET A 240 -7.66 29.29 -4.19
CA MET A 240 -8.64 29.47 -5.24
C MET A 240 -10.07 29.61 -4.69
N ALA A 241 -10.41 28.75 -3.71
CA ALA A 241 -11.71 28.85 -3.03
C ALA A 241 -11.82 30.18 -2.26
N LEU A 242 -10.77 30.59 -1.53
CA LEU A 242 -10.75 31.85 -0.80
C LEU A 242 -10.91 33.05 -1.76
N TYR A 243 -10.20 33.05 -2.88
CA TYR A 243 -10.33 34.07 -3.91
C TYR A 243 -11.73 34.11 -4.51
N SER A 244 -12.30 32.95 -4.86
CA SER A 244 -13.65 32.91 -5.45
C SER A 244 -14.73 33.26 -4.43
N LEU A 245 -14.58 32.84 -3.17
CA LEU A 245 -15.52 33.13 -2.08
C LEU A 245 -15.54 34.64 -1.76
N SER A 246 -14.35 35.28 -1.67
CA SER A 246 -14.24 36.71 -1.38
C SER A 246 -14.92 37.60 -2.46
N ARG A 247 -15.10 37.08 -3.67
CA ARG A 247 -15.82 37.77 -4.75
C ARG A 247 -17.31 37.49 -4.77
N SER A 248 -17.79 36.52 -4.00
CA SER A 248 -19.20 36.16 -3.95
C SER A 248 -20.00 37.13 -3.07
N ASN A 249 -21.29 37.31 -3.39
CA ASN A 249 -22.18 38.14 -2.58
C ASN A 249 -22.30 37.65 -1.14
N ILE A 250 -22.19 36.33 -0.92
CA ILE A 250 -22.22 35.71 0.41
C ILE A 250 -21.13 36.27 1.33
N ALA A 251 -19.91 36.49 0.81
CA ALA A 251 -18.83 37.04 1.62
C ALA A 251 -19.19 38.41 2.20
N PHE A 252 -19.87 39.27 1.38
CA PHE A 252 -20.30 40.62 1.78
C PHE A 252 -21.49 40.60 2.73
N GLU A 253 -22.25 39.52 2.78
CA GLU A 253 -23.34 39.32 3.76
C GLU A 253 -22.80 38.83 5.11
N VAL A 254 -21.84 37.87 5.10
CA VAL A 254 -21.32 37.21 6.29
C VAL A 254 -20.24 38.03 7.00
N ILE A 255 -19.33 38.64 6.23
CA ILE A 255 -18.22 39.42 6.79
C ILE A 255 -18.63 40.87 6.89
N TYR A 256 -18.82 41.31 8.12
CA TYR A 256 -19.33 42.65 8.37
C TYR A 256 -18.34 43.74 7.94
N ASP A 257 -17.05 43.65 8.33
CA ASP A 257 -15.99 44.53 7.84
C ASP A 257 -15.45 44.06 6.50
N THR A 258 -15.87 44.73 5.43
CA THR A 258 -15.49 44.38 4.05
C THR A 258 -14.01 44.62 3.73
N THR A 259 -13.26 45.27 4.63
CA THR A 259 -11.81 45.42 4.52
C THR A 259 -11.12 44.04 4.44
N TRP A 260 -11.58 43.09 5.24
CA TRP A 260 -11.04 41.75 5.26
C TRP A 260 -11.32 40.97 3.97
N ILE A 261 -12.48 41.20 3.35
CA ILE A 261 -12.84 40.57 2.08
C ILE A 261 -11.81 40.93 1.02
N THR A 262 -11.54 42.23 0.87
CA THR A 262 -10.57 42.75 -0.12
C THR A 262 -9.15 42.26 0.17
N ARG A 263 -8.76 42.26 1.45
CA ARG A 263 -7.43 41.72 1.86
C ARG A 263 -7.28 40.24 1.51
N ILE A 264 -8.28 39.41 1.81
CA ILE A 264 -8.28 37.96 1.48
C ILE A 264 -8.28 37.81 -0.04
N GLU A 265 -9.08 38.56 -0.79
CA GLU A 265 -9.14 38.50 -2.24
C GLU A 265 -7.75 38.72 -2.86
N TYR A 266 -7.10 39.85 -2.54
CA TYR A 266 -5.84 40.24 -3.19
C TYR A 266 -4.64 39.41 -2.69
N SER A 267 -4.62 39.02 -1.43
CA SER A 267 -3.60 38.11 -0.92
C SER A 267 -3.72 36.73 -1.54
N SER A 268 -4.94 36.19 -1.69
CA SER A 268 -5.17 34.88 -2.29
C SER A 268 -4.76 34.85 -3.75
N VAL A 269 -5.18 35.85 -4.56
CA VAL A 269 -4.87 35.89 -5.99
C VAL A 269 -3.37 36.02 -6.25
N SER A 270 -2.64 36.72 -5.37
CA SER A 270 -1.18 36.89 -5.53
C SER A 270 -0.41 35.56 -5.38
N LEU A 271 -0.95 34.58 -4.63
CA LEU A 271 -0.31 33.28 -4.39
C LEU A 271 -0.69 32.22 -5.43
N LEU A 272 -1.76 32.40 -6.21
CA LEU A 272 -2.22 31.37 -7.15
C LEU A 272 -1.17 31.00 -8.22
N ALA A 273 -0.62 32.01 -8.92
CA ALA A 273 0.34 31.74 -9.99
C ALA A 273 1.65 31.09 -9.50
N PRO A 274 2.30 31.55 -8.40
CA PRO A 274 3.49 30.88 -7.89
C PRO A 274 3.22 29.48 -7.34
N LEU A 275 2.07 29.24 -6.69
CA LEU A 275 1.68 27.89 -6.24
C LEU A 275 1.49 26.93 -7.42
N PHE A 276 0.89 27.42 -8.50
CA PHE A 276 0.75 26.64 -9.72
C PHE A 276 2.10 26.32 -10.37
N LEU A 277 3.03 27.27 -10.39
CA LEU A 277 4.40 27.01 -10.86
C LEU A 277 5.12 25.96 -10.01
N LEU A 278 4.96 25.99 -8.69
CA LEU A 278 5.49 24.97 -7.78
C LEU A 278 4.91 23.59 -8.07
N PHE A 279 3.59 23.53 -8.27
CA PHE A 279 2.91 22.31 -8.67
C PHE A 279 3.50 21.75 -9.97
N MET A 280 3.61 22.57 -11.00
CA MET A 280 4.15 22.15 -12.31
C MET A 280 5.61 21.67 -12.21
N GLN A 281 6.44 22.38 -11.44
CA GLN A 281 7.83 22.04 -11.26
C GLN A 281 7.95 20.64 -10.67
N ASP A 282 7.23 20.34 -9.59
CA ASP A 282 7.29 19.03 -8.94
C ASP A 282 6.65 17.94 -9.81
N TYR A 283 5.53 18.26 -10.46
CA TYR A 283 4.81 17.31 -11.32
C TYR A 283 5.63 16.82 -12.51
N PHE A 284 6.29 17.72 -13.25
CA PHE A 284 7.01 17.37 -14.48
C PHE A 284 8.47 17.00 -14.27
N TYR A 285 9.13 17.54 -13.24
CA TYR A 285 10.57 17.42 -13.04
C TYR A 285 10.95 16.81 -11.68
N GLY A 286 9.99 16.54 -10.82
CA GLY A 286 10.22 16.01 -9.47
C GLY A 286 10.94 17.02 -8.56
N ARG A 287 11.59 16.52 -7.52
CA ARG A 287 12.36 17.32 -6.54
C ARG A 287 13.63 17.94 -7.09
N ALA A 288 13.66 18.31 -8.36
CA ALA A 288 14.79 19.03 -8.93
C ALA A 288 15.02 20.35 -8.18
N LYS A 289 16.28 20.82 -8.16
CA LYS A 289 16.62 22.10 -7.53
C LYS A 289 15.76 23.23 -8.11
N PHE A 290 15.07 23.96 -7.24
CA PHE A 290 14.31 25.14 -7.65
C PHE A 290 15.20 26.10 -8.42
N SER A 291 14.68 26.62 -9.55
CA SER A 291 15.41 27.67 -10.25
C SER A 291 15.41 28.95 -9.40
N LYS A 292 16.50 29.71 -9.46
CA LYS A 292 16.60 30.99 -8.75
C LYS A 292 15.47 31.95 -9.14
N VAL A 293 15.00 31.88 -10.39
CA VAL A 293 13.88 32.67 -10.92
C VAL A 293 12.57 32.28 -10.24
N LEU A 294 12.27 30.99 -10.13
CA LEU A 294 11.05 30.52 -9.45
C LEU A 294 11.04 30.93 -7.97
N PHE A 295 12.19 30.83 -7.31
CA PHE A 295 12.35 31.26 -5.92
C PHE A 295 12.11 32.76 -5.74
N ALA A 296 12.65 33.60 -6.65
CA ALA A 296 12.42 35.04 -6.64
C ALA A 296 10.96 35.40 -6.88
N ILE A 297 10.28 34.74 -7.83
CA ILE A 297 8.83 34.91 -8.09
C ILE A 297 8.01 34.56 -6.83
N LEU A 298 8.33 33.45 -6.18
CA LEU A 298 7.64 33.00 -4.96
C LEU A 298 7.80 34.03 -3.83
N ILE A 299 9.03 34.46 -3.53
CA ILE A 299 9.29 35.45 -2.47
C ILE A 299 8.55 36.74 -2.76
N LEU A 300 8.66 37.28 -3.99
CA LEU A 300 8.00 38.51 -4.37
C LEU A 300 6.48 38.46 -4.11
N ASN A 301 5.82 37.39 -4.57
CA ASN A 301 4.37 37.25 -4.41
C ASN A 301 3.96 36.98 -2.95
N VAL A 302 4.77 36.25 -2.18
CA VAL A 302 4.53 36.07 -0.73
C VAL A 302 4.67 37.40 0.02
N VAL A 303 5.67 38.23 -0.33
CA VAL A 303 5.82 39.56 0.27
C VAL A 303 4.62 40.43 -0.08
N ILE A 304 4.18 40.45 -1.34
CA ILE A 304 2.98 41.20 -1.74
C ILE A 304 1.73 40.72 -0.99
N ALA A 305 1.55 39.40 -0.83
CA ALA A 305 0.42 38.84 -0.09
C ALA A 305 0.45 39.26 1.42
N LEU A 306 1.60 39.21 2.04
CA LEU A 306 1.76 39.62 3.44
C LEU A 306 1.58 41.13 3.64
N THR A 307 2.16 41.94 2.76
CA THR A 307 1.94 43.40 2.81
C THR A 307 0.45 43.75 2.66
N THR A 308 -0.25 43.11 1.73
CA THR A 308 -1.70 43.31 1.52
C THR A 308 -2.53 42.99 2.78
N LEU A 309 -2.14 41.96 3.53
CA LEU A 309 -2.81 41.57 4.78
C LEU A 309 -2.56 42.55 5.94
N LEU A 310 -1.37 43.12 6.01
CA LEU A 310 -0.89 43.87 7.19
C LEU A 310 -0.97 45.38 7.04
N GLU A 311 -0.95 45.90 5.80
CA GLU A 311 -0.97 47.35 5.57
C GLU A 311 -2.34 47.99 5.83
N PRO A 312 -2.38 49.32 6.10
CA PRO A 312 -3.64 50.06 6.12
C PRO A 312 -4.39 49.93 4.80
N PHE A 313 -5.74 49.86 4.86
CA PHE A 313 -6.61 49.58 3.69
C PHE A 313 -6.34 50.54 2.51
N ARG A 314 -6.03 51.81 2.79
CA ARG A 314 -5.75 52.82 1.75
C ARG A 314 -4.59 52.45 0.81
N TYR A 315 -3.70 51.54 1.23
CA TYR A 315 -2.57 51.05 0.40
C TYR A 315 -2.89 49.76 -0.35
N THR A 316 -3.98 49.07 0.00
CA THR A 316 -4.34 47.77 -0.57
C THR A 316 -4.43 47.79 -2.09
N MET A 317 -4.95 48.91 -2.67
CA MET A 317 -4.96 49.10 -4.13
C MET A 317 -3.55 49.27 -4.71
N THR A 318 -2.61 49.83 -3.95
CA THR A 318 -1.21 49.93 -4.38
C THR A 318 -0.57 48.57 -4.47
N SER A 319 -0.79 47.72 -3.46
CA SER A 319 -0.33 46.32 -3.45
C SER A 319 -0.94 45.52 -4.61
N LEU A 320 -2.22 45.71 -4.93
CA LEU A 320 -2.85 45.11 -6.11
C LEU A 320 -2.15 45.52 -7.42
N ARG A 321 -1.82 46.81 -7.59
CA ARG A 321 -1.12 47.30 -8.80
C ARG A 321 0.30 46.73 -8.89
N LEU A 322 1.01 46.64 -7.77
CA LEU A 322 2.34 46.00 -7.72
C LEU A 322 2.23 44.52 -8.12
N TRP A 323 1.22 43.81 -7.63
CA TRP A 323 0.97 42.45 -8.08
C TRP A 323 0.65 42.36 -9.57
N GLN A 324 -0.21 43.24 -10.12
CA GLN A 324 -0.51 43.28 -11.55
C GLN A 324 0.74 43.46 -12.42
N ILE A 325 1.71 44.24 -11.95
CA ILE A 325 3.02 44.37 -12.63
C ILE A 325 3.84 43.09 -12.48
N SER A 326 3.87 42.48 -11.29
CA SER A 326 4.63 41.28 -10.99
C SER A 326 4.13 40.01 -11.69
N ILE A 327 2.85 40.00 -12.08
CA ILE A 327 2.27 38.84 -12.78
C ILE A 327 2.82 38.68 -14.19
N LEU A 328 3.25 39.76 -14.86
CA LEU A 328 3.77 39.71 -16.23
C LEU A 328 5.02 38.79 -16.34
N PRO A 329 6.11 39.00 -15.56
CA PRO A 329 7.26 38.10 -15.61
C PRO A 329 6.88 36.68 -15.15
N THR A 330 5.92 36.54 -14.25
CA THR A 330 5.41 35.22 -13.82
C THR A 330 4.72 34.49 -14.97
N LEU A 331 3.89 35.17 -15.75
CA LEU A 331 3.22 34.60 -16.93
C LEU A 331 4.23 34.22 -18.02
N VAL A 332 5.23 35.08 -18.29
CA VAL A 332 6.28 34.76 -19.27
C VAL A 332 7.05 33.51 -18.84
N TYR A 333 7.41 33.40 -17.56
CA TYR A 333 8.08 32.21 -17.04
C TYR A 333 7.20 30.96 -17.11
N LEU A 334 5.91 31.10 -16.82
CA LEU A 334 4.92 30.02 -16.92
C LEU A 334 4.79 29.52 -18.37
N LEU A 335 4.66 30.43 -19.35
CA LEU A 335 4.61 30.09 -20.77
C LEU A 335 5.88 29.38 -21.24
N TYR A 336 7.06 29.89 -20.85
CA TYR A 336 8.33 29.21 -21.12
C TYR A 336 8.36 27.81 -20.57
N PHE A 337 7.95 27.65 -19.32
CA PHE A 337 7.98 26.38 -18.62
C PHE A 337 7.02 25.35 -19.25
N MET A 338 5.81 25.77 -19.62
CA MET A 338 4.83 24.95 -20.33
C MET A 338 5.32 24.55 -21.72
N SER A 339 5.83 25.50 -22.49
CA SER A 339 6.39 25.24 -23.83
C SER A 339 7.53 24.22 -23.76
N LYS A 340 8.39 24.33 -22.75
CA LYS A 340 9.46 23.37 -22.48
C LYS A 340 8.92 21.97 -22.13
N ALA A 341 7.87 21.88 -21.31
CA ALA A 341 7.24 20.60 -20.94
C ALA A 341 6.59 19.91 -22.16
N VAL A 342 5.90 20.67 -23.02
CA VAL A 342 5.32 20.20 -24.28
C VAL A 342 6.41 19.77 -25.27
N TYR A 343 7.46 20.58 -25.46
CA TYR A 343 8.60 20.25 -26.32
C TYR A 343 9.28 18.94 -25.91
N LEU A 344 9.47 18.75 -24.62
CA LEU A 344 10.03 17.52 -24.06
C LEU A 344 9.05 16.34 -24.05
N ARG A 345 7.87 16.49 -24.62
CA ARG A 345 6.80 15.48 -24.69
C ARG A 345 6.48 14.85 -23.32
N LYS A 346 6.50 15.67 -22.28
CA LYS A 346 6.12 15.18 -20.94
C LYS A 346 4.67 14.72 -20.95
N LYS A 347 4.39 13.60 -20.26
CA LYS A 347 3.04 13.08 -20.12
C LYS A 347 2.13 14.17 -19.56
N ASP A 348 0.91 14.27 -20.08
CA ASP A 348 -0.12 15.21 -19.67
C ASP A 348 0.19 16.72 -19.93
N ALA A 349 1.37 17.08 -20.46
CA ALA A 349 1.76 18.47 -20.71
C ALA A 349 0.82 19.19 -21.68
N ILE A 350 0.32 18.52 -22.71
CA ILE A 350 -0.59 19.10 -23.69
C ILE A 350 -1.93 19.40 -23.04
N LEU A 351 -2.51 18.47 -22.27
CA LEU A 351 -3.79 18.67 -21.61
C LEU A 351 -3.73 19.84 -20.60
N LEU A 352 -2.64 19.92 -19.84
CA LEU A 352 -2.43 21.02 -18.90
C LEU A 352 -2.23 22.35 -19.60
N ALA A 353 -1.48 22.38 -20.71
CA ALA A 353 -1.29 23.57 -21.53
C ALA A 353 -2.62 24.07 -22.12
N THR A 354 -3.41 23.19 -22.71
CA THR A 354 -4.70 23.57 -23.32
C THR A 354 -5.68 24.12 -22.28
N SER A 355 -5.79 23.47 -21.12
CA SER A 355 -6.67 23.97 -20.04
C SER A 355 -6.21 25.32 -19.50
N MET A 356 -4.91 25.54 -19.35
CA MET A 356 -4.35 26.81 -18.92
C MET A 356 -4.58 27.94 -19.97
N PHE A 357 -4.36 27.65 -21.24
CA PHE A 357 -4.65 28.60 -22.32
C PHE A 357 -6.11 29.01 -22.31
N THR A 358 -7.04 28.08 -22.07
CA THR A 358 -8.45 28.36 -21.94
C THR A 358 -8.73 29.35 -20.82
N VAL A 359 -8.12 29.14 -19.63
CA VAL A 359 -8.26 30.05 -18.49
C VAL A 359 -7.74 31.45 -18.84
N VAL A 360 -6.54 31.56 -19.41
CA VAL A 360 -5.92 32.83 -19.77
C VAL A 360 -6.75 33.54 -20.83
N PHE A 361 -7.21 32.82 -21.85
CA PHE A 361 -8.04 33.39 -22.92
C PHE A 361 -9.35 33.96 -22.37
N ILE A 362 -10.04 33.19 -21.51
CA ILE A 362 -11.30 33.66 -20.90
C ILE A 362 -11.07 34.83 -19.92
N ALA A 363 -9.97 34.79 -19.15
CA ALA A 363 -9.63 35.92 -18.28
C ALA A 363 -9.35 37.21 -19.07
N VAL A 364 -8.65 37.11 -20.20
CA VAL A 364 -8.43 38.23 -21.10
C VAL A 364 -9.76 38.71 -21.71
N TYR A 365 -10.61 37.78 -22.12
CA TYR A 365 -11.95 38.11 -22.61
C TYR A 365 -12.77 38.89 -21.56
N ASP A 366 -12.84 38.39 -20.31
CA ASP A 366 -13.56 39.05 -19.22
C ASP A 366 -13.01 40.45 -18.91
N VAL A 367 -11.68 40.64 -19.04
CA VAL A 367 -11.07 41.99 -18.90
C VAL A 367 -11.47 42.90 -20.04
N ILE A 368 -11.43 42.41 -21.28
CA ILE A 368 -11.86 43.19 -22.46
C ILE A 368 -13.36 43.52 -22.38
N ASP A 369 -14.18 42.54 -22.00
CA ASP A 369 -15.62 42.75 -21.80
C ASP A 369 -15.89 43.84 -20.75
N SER A 370 -15.18 43.77 -19.62
CA SER A 370 -15.28 44.76 -18.55
C SER A 370 -14.93 46.20 -18.98
N ILE A 371 -14.01 46.33 -19.95
CA ILE A 371 -13.54 47.64 -20.41
C ILE A 371 -14.43 48.20 -21.55
N PHE A 372 -14.82 47.34 -22.51
CA PHE A 372 -15.39 47.76 -23.77
C PHE A 372 -16.88 47.45 -23.95
N PHE A 373 -17.35 46.29 -23.44
CA PHE A 373 -18.68 45.76 -23.73
C PHE A 373 -19.64 45.83 -22.55
N GLN A 374 -19.10 45.67 -21.32
CA GLN A 374 -19.85 45.72 -20.05
C GLN A 374 -21.09 44.82 -20.06
N SER A 375 -20.93 43.58 -20.61
CA SER A 375 -22.05 42.62 -20.72
C SER A 375 -22.51 42.05 -19.37
N GLY A 376 -21.73 42.25 -18.32
CA GLY A 376 -22.01 41.74 -16.98
C GLY A 376 -21.82 40.22 -16.80
N ILE A 377 -21.55 39.49 -17.89
CA ILE A 377 -21.34 38.04 -17.85
C ILE A 377 -19.85 37.74 -17.70
N ARG A 378 -19.48 37.08 -16.65
CA ARG A 378 -18.07 36.67 -16.41
C ARG A 378 -17.91 35.17 -16.49
N PHE A 379 -17.06 34.73 -17.41
CA PHE A 379 -16.80 33.30 -17.65
C PHE A 379 -15.60 32.76 -16.92
N THR A 380 -14.77 33.60 -16.29
CA THR A 380 -13.53 33.17 -15.60
C THR A 380 -13.77 32.07 -14.55
N GLN A 381 -14.87 32.16 -13.79
CA GLN A 381 -15.20 31.12 -12.78
C GLN A 381 -15.43 29.73 -13.40
N PHE A 382 -16.06 29.67 -14.58
CA PHE A 382 -16.28 28.40 -15.29
C PHE A 382 -14.98 27.88 -15.90
N ALA A 383 -14.11 28.77 -16.39
CA ALA A 383 -12.79 28.41 -16.88
C ALA A 383 -11.94 27.79 -15.77
N TYR A 384 -11.97 28.35 -14.58
CA TYR A 384 -11.29 27.77 -13.41
C TYR A 384 -11.86 26.42 -13.03
N PHE A 385 -13.16 26.22 -13.09
CA PHE A 385 -13.76 24.91 -12.84
C PHE A 385 -13.25 23.87 -13.85
N LEU A 386 -13.28 24.19 -15.14
CA LEU A 386 -12.74 23.29 -16.19
C LEU A 386 -11.25 22.99 -15.98
N PHE A 387 -10.48 23.98 -15.56
CA PHE A 387 -9.07 23.83 -15.24
C PHE A 387 -8.86 22.87 -14.05
N VAL A 388 -9.63 23.01 -12.96
CA VAL A 388 -9.57 22.11 -11.81
C VAL A 388 -9.97 20.69 -12.21
N VAL A 389 -11.01 20.52 -13.04
CA VAL A 389 -11.41 19.21 -13.57
C VAL A 389 -10.29 18.59 -14.41
N ALA A 390 -9.65 19.37 -15.29
CA ALA A 390 -8.51 18.88 -16.08
C ALA A 390 -7.34 18.44 -15.19
N LEU A 391 -6.97 19.24 -14.21
CA LEU A 391 -5.93 18.91 -13.23
C LEU A 391 -6.26 17.67 -12.43
N THR A 392 -7.48 17.58 -11.92
CA THR A 392 -7.93 16.39 -11.17
C THR A 392 -7.89 15.13 -12.04
N THR A 393 -8.30 15.25 -13.30
CA THR A 393 -8.24 14.14 -14.27
C THR A 393 -6.78 13.69 -14.49
N ILE A 394 -5.85 14.62 -14.64
CA ILE A 394 -4.42 14.35 -14.78
C ILE A 394 -3.88 13.58 -13.55
N LEU A 395 -4.20 14.10 -12.36
CA LEU A 395 -3.76 13.49 -11.10
C LEU A 395 -4.39 12.11 -10.87
N ALA A 396 -5.66 11.92 -11.21
CA ALA A 396 -6.35 10.64 -11.16
C ALA A 396 -5.73 9.62 -12.12
N ASN A 397 -5.43 10.02 -13.36
CA ASN A 397 -4.76 9.16 -14.34
C ASN A 397 -3.36 8.74 -13.89
N ARG A 398 -2.63 9.66 -13.25
CA ARG A 398 -1.31 9.34 -12.66
C ARG A 398 -1.44 8.33 -11.52
N PHE A 399 -2.41 8.52 -10.63
CA PHE A 399 -2.68 7.57 -9.54
C PHE A 399 -3.01 6.18 -10.07
N ILE A 400 -3.92 6.08 -11.06
CA ILE A 400 -4.28 4.81 -11.70
C ILE A 400 -3.06 4.15 -12.36
N SER A 401 -2.20 4.94 -13.02
CA SER A 401 -0.98 4.43 -13.64
C SER A 401 0.00 3.85 -12.62
N LEU A 402 0.20 4.56 -11.49
CA LEU A 402 1.05 4.07 -10.40
C LEU A 402 0.48 2.83 -9.72
N TYR A 403 -0.84 2.79 -9.54
CA TYR A 403 -1.52 1.61 -8.98
C TYR A 403 -1.32 0.37 -9.86
N ARG A 404 -1.52 0.49 -11.19
CA ARG A 404 -1.28 -0.62 -12.13
C ARG A 404 0.17 -1.08 -12.10
N GLN A 405 1.13 -0.17 -12.10
CA GLN A 405 2.54 -0.52 -12.02
C GLN A 405 2.86 -1.28 -10.73
N SER A 406 2.27 -0.89 -9.60
CA SER A 406 2.42 -1.60 -8.33
C SER A 406 1.80 -3.00 -8.37
N GLU A 407 0.65 -3.15 -9.04
CA GLU A 407 -0.03 -4.45 -9.22
C GLU A 407 0.81 -5.39 -10.10
N ASP A 408 1.30 -4.90 -11.24
CA ASP A 408 2.18 -5.66 -12.13
C ASP A 408 3.45 -6.14 -11.39
N LEU A 409 4.07 -5.26 -10.61
CA LEU A 409 5.26 -5.61 -9.81
C LEU A 409 4.96 -6.65 -8.73
N ASN A 410 3.77 -6.60 -8.10
CA ASN A 410 3.35 -7.59 -7.13
C ASN A 410 3.12 -8.98 -7.76
N ILE A 411 2.58 -9.01 -8.98
CA ILE A 411 2.40 -10.26 -9.75
C ILE A 411 3.78 -10.84 -10.07
N GLU A 412 4.70 -10.04 -10.59
CA GLU A 412 6.07 -10.50 -10.90
C GLU A 412 6.79 -11.02 -9.66
N LEU A 413 6.72 -10.30 -8.52
CA LEU A 413 7.31 -10.72 -7.26
C LEU A 413 6.71 -12.05 -6.76
N SER A 414 5.41 -12.24 -6.94
CA SER A 414 4.74 -13.50 -6.56
C SER A 414 5.21 -14.67 -7.41
N GLN A 415 5.42 -14.46 -8.71
CA GLN A 415 5.97 -15.47 -9.63
C GLN A 415 7.41 -15.84 -9.26
N GLN A 416 8.26 -14.84 -8.97
CA GLN A 416 9.64 -15.07 -8.53
C GLN A 416 9.71 -15.85 -7.22
N LYS A 417 8.85 -15.53 -6.24
CA LYS A 417 8.74 -16.28 -4.99
C LYS A 417 8.35 -17.74 -5.20
N LEU A 418 7.38 -18.00 -6.09
CA LEU A 418 6.94 -19.35 -6.42
C LEU A 418 8.07 -20.15 -7.09
N GLU A 419 8.78 -19.52 -8.03
CA GLU A 419 9.91 -20.16 -8.70
C GLU A 419 11.05 -20.49 -7.72
N LEU A 420 11.40 -19.55 -6.84
CA LEU A 420 12.39 -19.77 -5.80
C LEU A 420 11.99 -20.91 -4.84
N ALA A 421 10.69 -20.99 -4.50
CA ALA A 421 10.19 -22.09 -3.67
C ALA A 421 10.30 -23.44 -4.38
N ARG A 422 10.02 -23.49 -5.70
CA ARG A 422 10.21 -24.71 -6.51
C ARG A 422 11.68 -25.14 -6.55
N GLN A 423 12.59 -24.20 -6.78
CA GLN A 423 14.03 -24.47 -6.79
C GLN A 423 14.51 -24.96 -5.43
N LYS A 424 14.07 -24.34 -4.34
CA LYS A 424 14.36 -24.79 -2.97
C LYS A 424 13.86 -26.21 -2.72
N ASN A 425 12.62 -26.53 -3.10
CA ASN A 425 12.06 -27.86 -2.92
C ASN A 425 12.78 -28.91 -3.80
N ALA A 426 13.20 -28.56 -5.02
CA ALA A 426 13.99 -29.43 -5.86
C ALA A 426 15.37 -29.73 -5.24
N PHE A 427 16.02 -28.74 -4.65
CA PHE A 427 17.30 -28.90 -3.96
C PHE A 427 17.20 -29.89 -2.77
N PHE A 428 16.14 -29.81 -1.95
CA PHE A 428 15.95 -30.69 -0.79
C PHE A 428 15.63 -32.13 -1.16
N ARG A 429 15.46 -32.48 -2.43
CA ARG A 429 15.42 -33.87 -2.88
C ARG A 429 16.81 -34.51 -2.91
N PHE A 430 17.87 -33.70 -2.93
CA PHE A 430 19.26 -34.19 -2.96
C PHE A 430 19.96 -34.12 -1.59
N VAL A 431 19.52 -33.18 -0.74
CA VAL A 431 20.08 -33.00 0.61
C VAL A 431 18.95 -33.07 1.63
N PRO A 432 18.90 -34.10 2.48
CA PRO A 432 17.84 -34.20 3.51
C PRO A 432 17.89 -33.02 4.47
N VAL A 433 16.72 -32.41 4.75
CA VAL A 433 16.61 -31.29 5.70
C VAL A 433 17.08 -31.69 7.09
N GLN A 434 16.87 -32.97 7.47
CA GLN A 434 17.30 -33.53 8.75
C GLN A 434 18.83 -33.52 8.92
N PHE A 435 19.55 -33.65 7.83
CA PHE A 435 21.02 -33.53 7.83
C PHE A 435 21.44 -32.10 8.23
N LEU A 436 20.79 -31.07 7.70
CA LEU A 436 21.05 -29.69 8.08
C LEU A 436 20.77 -29.44 9.56
N ASN A 437 19.65 -29.95 10.06
CA ASN A 437 19.28 -29.85 11.47
C ASN A 437 20.33 -30.48 12.39
N VAL A 438 20.83 -31.66 12.05
CA VAL A 438 21.88 -32.35 12.82
C VAL A 438 23.19 -31.56 12.81
N LEU A 439 23.53 -30.87 11.71
CA LEU A 439 24.68 -29.96 11.62
C LEU A 439 24.45 -28.61 12.32
N GLY A 440 23.24 -28.32 12.83
CA GLY A 440 22.90 -27.04 13.46
C GLY A 440 22.83 -25.87 12.44
N LYS A 441 22.51 -26.17 11.18
CA LYS A 441 22.39 -25.16 10.09
C LYS A 441 20.94 -24.93 9.72
N ASN A 442 20.57 -23.65 9.53
CA ASN A 442 19.22 -23.27 9.14
C ASN A 442 19.00 -23.26 7.62
N SER A 443 20.08 -23.21 6.86
CA SER A 443 20.05 -23.12 5.41
C SER A 443 21.20 -23.91 4.78
N ALA A 444 20.94 -24.46 3.60
CA ALA A 444 21.98 -25.11 2.80
C ALA A 444 23.12 -24.16 2.37
N VAL A 445 22.83 -22.85 2.30
CA VAL A 445 23.84 -21.82 1.98
C VAL A 445 24.88 -21.66 3.10
N GLU A 446 24.54 -22.04 4.32
CA GLU A 446 25.43 -21.97 5.49
C GLU A 446 26.40 -23.18 5.60
N VAL A 447 26.19 -24.19 4.75
CA VAL A 447 27.00 -25.43 4.78
C VAL A 447 28.29 -25.20 4.01
N ASN A 448 29.39 -25.45 4.69
CA ASN A 448 30.73 -25.34 4.12
C ASN A 448 31.43 -26.71 4.04
N LEU A 449 32.42 -26.78 3.18
CA LEU A 449 33.29 -27.96 3.09
C LEU A 449 34.00 -28.21 4.42
N GLY A 450 33.83 -29.45 4.98
CA GLY A 450 34.43 -29.86 6.25
C GLY A 450 33.56 -29.55 7.48
N ASP A 451 32.37 -28.95 7.32
CA ASP A 451 31.42 -28.89 8.43
C ASP A 451 31.10 -30.31 8.91
N SER A 452 31.25 -30.54 10.21
CA SER A 452 31.05 -31.87 10.78
C SER A 452 30.63 -31.81 12.24
N VAL A 453 29.90 -32.82 12.68
CA VAL A 453 29.48 -33.00 14.07
C VAL A 453 29.64 -34.43 14.51
N LEU A 454 30.22 -34.65 15.70
CA LEU A 454 30.28 -35.95 16.36
C LEU A 454 28.99 -36.20 17.12
N LYS A 455 28.30 -37.30 16.83
CA LYS A 455 27.00 -37.57 17.44
C LYS A 455 26.80 -39.08 17.63
N GLU A 456 26.14 -39.46 18.73
CA GLU A 456 25.67 -40.82 18.92
C GLU A 456 24.39 -41.03 18.13
N MET A 457 24.40 -41.99 17.21
CA MET A 457 23.28 -42.32 16.34
C MET A 457 23.16 -43.82 16.13
N SER A 458 21.97 -44.24 15.71
CA SER A 458 21.77 -45.59 15.20
C SER A 458 21.83 -45.60 13.70
N VAL A 459 22.66 -46.42 13.13
CA VAL A 459 22.88 -46.62 11.70
C VAL A 459 22.18 -47.91 11.29
N LEU A 460 21.34 -47.81 10.27
CA LEU A 460 20.64 -48.93 9.67
C LEU A 460 21.11 -49.11 8.22
N PHE A 461 21.64 -50.27 7.92
CA PHE A 461 21.85 -50.70 6.55
C PHE A 461 20.81 -51.79 6.21
N THR A 462 20.27 -51.69 5.01
CA THR A 462 19.40 -52.74 4.46
C THR A 462 19.71 -52.97 3.00
N ASP A 463 19.60 -54.21 2.56
CA ASP A 463 19.84 -54.63 1.20
C ASP A 463 18.83 -55.72 0.77
N ILE A 464 18.56 -55.88 -0.52
CA ILE A 464 17.67 -56.90 -1.07
C ILE A 464 18.48 -58.18 -1.24
N ARG A 465 18.01 -59.27 -0.65
CA ARG A 465 18.68 -60.56 -0.78
C ARG A 465 18.64 -61.07 -2.22
N SER A 466 19.82 -61.47 -2.71
CA SER A 466 20.00 -61.99 -4.06
C SER A 466 19.51 -61.04 -5.16
N PHE A 467 19.65 -59.74 -4.93
CA PHE A 467 19.22 -58.74 -5.90
C PHE A 467 19.87 -58.92 -7.26
N THR A 468 21.17 -59.28 -7.33
CA THR A 468 21.86 -59.54 -8.61
C THR A 468 21.11 -60.58 -9.45
N THR A 469 20.68 -61.69 -8.84
CA THR A 469 19.94 -62.75 -9.52
C THR A 469 18.54 -62.26 -9.97
N ILE A 470 17.91 -61.39 -9.19
CA ILE A 470 16.61 -60.81 -9.54
C ILE A 470 16.78 -59.83 -10.69
N SER A 471 17.80 -58.98 -10.63
CA SER A 471 18.05 -57.91 -11.64
C SER A 471 18.48 -58.48 -13.00
N GLU A 472 19.17 -59.66 -13.04
CA GLU A 472 19.54 -60.35 -14.30
C GLU A 472 18.33 -60.82 -15.09
N GLN A 473 17.16 -60.92 -14.47
CA GLN A 473 15.90 -61.33 -15.13
C GLN A 473 15.07 -60.12 -15.62
N MET A 474 15.56 -58.94 -15.46
CA MET A 474 14.88 -57.68 -15.78
C MET A 474 15.59 -56.90 -16.90
N THR A 475 14.82 -56.16 -17.70
CA THR A 475 15.41 -55.11 -18.54
C THR A 475 15.92 -53.97 -17.66
N PRO A 476 16.84 -53.12 -18.16
CA PRO A 476 17.34 -51.98 -17.39
C PRO A 476 16.20 -51.06 -16.91
N GLU A 477 15.19 -50.83 -17.71
CA GLU A 477 14.04 -49.99 -17.37
C GLU A 477 13.15 -50.61 -16.29
N GLU A 478 12.94 -51.94 -16.35
CA GLU A 478 12.20 -52.69 -15.33
C GLU A 478 12.97 -52.66 -14.01
N ASN A 479 14.30 -52.82 -14.06
CA ASN A 479 15.15 -52.76 -12.89
C ASN A 479 15.10 -51.38 -12.21
N PHE A 480 15.21 -50.31 -12.97
CA PHE A 480 15.07 -48.95 -12.44
C PHE A 480 13.69 -48.72 -11.81
N ARG A 481 12.60 -49.18 -12.43
CA ARG A 481 11.25 -49.08 -11.88
C ARG A 481 11.14 -49.88 -10.58
N PHE A 482 11.60 -51.13 -10.58
CA PHE A 482 11.59 -52.00 -9.42
C PHE A 482 12.30 -51.35 -8.22
N ILE A 483 13.56 -50.87 -8.42
CA ILE A 483 14.32 -50.20 -7.38
C ILE A 483 13.55 -48.96 -6.87
N ASN A 484 13.05 -48.09 -7.77
CA ASN A 484 12.34 -46.89 -7.37
C ASN A 484 11.07 -47.22 -6.57
N ASP A 485 10.29 -48.21 -6.98
CA ASP A 485 9.07 -48.65 -6.28
C ASP A 485 9.38 -49.20 -4.89
N TYR A 486 10.48 -49.99 -4.80
CA TYR A 486 10.99 -50.49 -3.52
C TYR A 486 11.43 -49.36 -2.60
N LEU A 487 12.30 -48.46 -3.06
CA LEU A 487 12.82 -47.33 -2.28
C LEU A 487 11.69 -46.38 -1.86
N ALA A 488 10.76 -46.08 -2.75
CA ALA A 488 9.58 -45.26 -2.47
C ALA A 488 8.65 -45.88 -1.41
N SER A 489 8.72 -47.22 -1.25
CA SER A 489 7.96 -47.94 -0.23
C SER A 489 8.67 -47.97 1.14
N MET A 490 10.00 -47.89 1.14
CA MET A 490 10.85 -48.00 2.36
C MET A 490 11.16 -46.66 3.00
N GLU A 491 11.42 -45.59 2.20
CA GLU A 491 11.76 -44.28 2.73
C GLU A 491 10.70 -43.71 3.68
N PRO A 492 9.37 -43.77 3.40
CA PRO A 492 8.34 -43.30 4.33
C PRO A 492 8.32 -44.08 5.67
N VAL A 493 8.80 -45.32 5.68
CA VAL A 493 8.93 -46.09 6.93
C VAL A 493 10.04 -45.51 7.79
N VAL A 494 11.21 -45.23 7.20
CA VAL A 494 12.31 -44.55 7.89
C VAL A 494 11.85 -43.21 8.45
N GLN A 495 11.15 -42.38 7.66
CA GLN A 495 10.69 -41.05 8.06
C GLN A 495 9.65 -41.13 9.18
N ARG A 496 8.72 -42.09 9.18
CA ARG A 496 7.71 -42.26 10.25
C ARG A 496 8.34 -42.52 11.61
N HIS A 497 9.50 -43.18 11.62
CA HIS A 497 10.28 -43.45 12.83
C HIS A 497 11.36 -42.37 13.07
N GLU A 498 11.17 -41.17 12.52
CA GLU A 498 12.03 -39.98 12.72
C GLU A 498 13.50 -40.21 12.28
N GLY A 499 13.73 -41.19 11.40
CA GLY A 499 14.98 -41.39 10.70
C GLY A 499 15.02 -40.62 9.38
N PHE A 500 16.18 -40.56 8.79
CA PHE A 500 16.36 -40.05 7.42
C PHE A 500 17.33 -40.94 6.64
N VAL A 501 17.11 -41.00 5.34
CA VAL A 501 18.00 -41.74 4.45
C VAL A 501 19.18 -40.83 4.11
N ASP A 502 20.39 -41.31 4.41
CA ASP A 502 21.63 -40.62 4.03
C ASP A 502 21.89 -40.81 2.54
N LYS A 503 21.84 -42.07 2.09
CA LYS A 503 21.99 -42.40 0.68
C LYS A 503 21.37 -43.75 0.31
N PHE A 504 21.05 -43.86 -0.97
CA PHE A 504 20.72 -45.13 -1.62
C PHE A 504 21.96 -45.72 -2.27
N MET A 505 22.19 -47.00 -2.09
CA MET A 505 23.39 -47.73 -2.60
C MET A 505 22.94 -48.89 -3.49
N GLY A 506 22.44 -48.51 -4.69
CA GLY A 506 21.78 -49.51 -5.53
C GLY A 506 20.41 -49.87 -4.97
N ASP A 507 20.27 -51.15 -4.57
CA ASP A 507 19.10 -51.66 -3.86
C ASP A 507 19.18 -51.50 -2.34
N GLY A 508 20.36 -51.05 -1.82
CA GLY A 508 20.60 -50.84 -0.41
C GLY A 508 20.21 -49.45 0.07
N ILE A 509 19.84 -49.34 1.34
CA ILE A 509 19.50 -48.08 2.01
C ILE A 509 20.41 -47.91 3.22
N LEU A 510 21.05 -46.75 3.32
CA LEU A 510 21.68 -46.24 4.53
C LEU A 510 20.78 -45.25 5.21
N ALA A 511 20.24 -45.59 6.36
CA ALA A 511 19.40 -44.71 7.15
C ALA A 511 20.01 -44.42 8.52
N LEU A 512 19.74 -43.22 9.02
CA LEU A 512 20.26 -42.68 10.26
C LEU A 512 19.13 -42.28 11.20
N PHE A 513 19.30 -42.58 12.49
CA PHE A 513 18.36 -42.25 13.55
C PHE A 513 19.09 -41.51 14.66
N SER A 514 18.56 -40.35 15.07
CA SER A 514 19.10 -39.52 16.16
C SER A 514 18.21 -39.63 17.40
N GLY A 515 18.83 -39.58 18.58
CA GLY A 515 18.12 -39.50 19.86
C GLY A 515 17.58 -38.10 20.17
N ASP A 516 18.20 -37.07 19.60
CA ASP A 516 17.81 -35.66 19.85
C ASP A 516 16.76 -35.20 18.84
N GLY A 517 15.51 -35.53 19.06
CA GLY A 517 14.41 -34.85 18.38
C GLY A 517 13.94 -33.68 19.22
N GLU A 518 13.89 -32.48 18.67
CA GLU A 518 13.12 -31.40 19.28
C GLU A 518 11.67 -31.88 19.48
N ILE A 519 11.28 -32.00 20.77
CA ILE A 519 9.90 -32.24 21.18
C ILE A 519 9.26 -33.45 20.52
N THR A 520 9.89 -34.62 20.66
CA THR A 520 9.21 -35.88 20.30
C THR A 520 8.27 -36.30 21.42
N ARG A 521 7.05 -36.61 21.06
CA ARG A 521 6.00 -37.14 21.95
C ARG A 521 6.31 -38.54 22.49
N SER A 522 7.45 -39.15 22.09
CA SER A 522 7.90 -40.48 22.50
C SER A 522 9.30 -40.40 23.12
N HIS A 523 9.47 -40.94 24.32
CA HIS A 523 10.78 -41.12 24.99
C HIS A 523 11.65 -42.20 24.32
N GLN A 524 11.57 -42.38 23.01
CA GLN A 524 12.29 -43.43 22.26
C GLN A 524 13.72 -42.98 21.94
N THR A 525 14.65 -43.88 22.17
CA THR A 525 16.07 -43.73 21.82
C THR A 525 16.27 -43.84 20.30
N SER A 526 17.45 -43.44 19.80
CA SER A 526 17.83 -43.70 18.40
C SER A 526 17.78 -45.18 18.02
N ALA A 527 18.13 -46.07 18.97
CA ALA A 527 18.06 -47.49 18.80
C ALA A 527 16.62 -48.01 18.67
N ASP A 528 15.71 -47.53 19.53
CA ASP A 528 14.29 -47.89 19.47
C ASP A 528 13.70 -47.54 18.12
N LYS A 529 13.96 -46.30 17.65
CA LYS A 529 13.48 -45.80 16.35
C LYS A 529 13.98 -46.65 15.19
N ALA A 530 15.28 -46.95 15.18
CA ALA A 530 15.89 -47.78 14.14
C ALA A 530 15.31 -49.19 14.09
N ILE A 531 15.07 -49.82 15.25
CA ILE A 531 14.51 -51.17 15.34
C ILE A 531 13.04 -51.21 14.94
N LEU A 532 12.24 -50.26 15.41
CA LEU A 532 10.85 -50.17 14.99
C LEU A 532 10.71 -49.94 13.48
N ALA A 533 11.58 -49.08 12.89
CA ALA A 533 11.68 -48.95 11.46
C ALA A 533 12.02 -50.25 10.75
N ALA A 534 13.03 -51.00 11.23
CA ALA A 534 13.41 -52.27 10.66
C ALA A 534 12.28 -53.33 10.72
N ILE A 535 11.58 -53.43 11.84
CA ILE A 535 10.40 -54.30 12.00
C ILE A 535 9.31 -53.92 11.01
N GLU A 536 9.03 -52.62 10.86
CA GLU A 536 8.00 -52.16 9.92
C GLU A 536 8.44 -52.36 8.47
N MET A 537 9.71 -52.12 8.12
CA MET A 537 10.26 -52.40 6.78
C MET A 537 10.07 -53.89 6.41
N LYS A 538 10.39 -54.80 7.31
CA LYS A 538 10.15 -56.22 7.09
C LYS A 538 8.67 -56.56 6.87
N LYS A 539 7.77 -56.02 7.70
CA LYS A 539 6.31 -56.18 7.53
C LYS A 539 5.84 -55.58 6.19
N LYS A 540 6.42 -54.48 5.77
CA LYS A 540 6.12 -53.85 4.47
C LYS A 540 6.52 -54.75 3.32
N VAL A 541 7.71 -55.39 3.37
CA VAL A 541 8.14 -56.38 2.36
C VAL A 541 7.18 -57.58 2.32
N GLN A 542 6.73 -58.09 3.47
CA GLN A 542 5.71 -59.15 3.54
C GLN A 542 4.40 -58.73 2.85
N THR A 543 3.98 -57.47 3.06
CA THR A 543 2.80 -56.93 2.40
C THR A 543 2.99 -56.80 0.88
N ILE A 544 4.17 -56.31 0.43
CA ILE A 544 4.52 -56.21 -0.98
C ILE A 544 4.47 -57.59 -1.62
N ASN A 545 5.09 -58.63 -0.99
CA ASN A 545 5.04 -59.99 -1.46
C ASN A 545 3.61 -60.56 -1.60
N ALA A 546 2.74 -60.25 -0.62
CA ALA A 546 1.35 -60.72 -0.64
C ALA A 546 0.49 -60.03 -1.72
N GLN A 547 0.80 -58.80 -2.05
CA GLN A 547 0.09 -57.97 -3.04
C GLN A 547 0.69 -58.07 -4.46
N ALA A 548 1.87 -58.69 -4.59
CA ALA A 548 2.61 -58.70 -5.84
C ALA A 548 1.85 -59.47 -6.93
N LYS A 549 1.34 -58.70 -7.91
CA LYS A 549 0.86 -59.23 -9.19
C LYS A 549 2.00 -59.56 -10.14
N ASP A 550 3.12 -58.83 -9.99
CA ASP A 550 4.33 -59.04 -10.76
C ASP A 550 5.18 -60.15 -10.13
N SER A 551 5.73 -61.03 -10.98
CA SER A 551 6.58 -62.16 -10.52
C SER A 551 7.85 -61.73 -9.84
N HIS A 552 8.38 -60.53 -10.17
CA HIS A 552 9.65 -60.03 -9.61
C HIS A 552 9.59 -59.60 -8.14
N PHE A 553 8.40 -59.23 -7.64
CA PHE A 553 8.17 -58.90 -6.22
C PHE A 553 7.79 -60.13 -5.38
N ARG A 554 7.60 -61.31 -5.98
CA ARG A 554 7.26 -62.50 -5.22
C ARG A 554 8.47 -63.10 -4.55
N GLY A 555 8.42 -63.21 -3.22
CA GLY A 555 9.48 -63.81 -2.43
C GLY A 555 10.64 -62.86 -2.12
N LEU A 556 10.44 -61.56 -2.29
CA LEU A 556 11.39 -60.51 -1.93
C LEU A 556 11.76 -60.65 -0.44
N LYS A 557 13.05 -60.66 -0.12
CA LYS A 557 13.58 -60.66 1.24
C LYS A 557 14.59 -59.54 1.39
N ILE A 558 14.71 -58.99 2.58
CA ILE A 558 15.72 -57.96 2.92
C ILE A 558 16.55 -58.41 4.10
N GLY A 559 17.82 -58.01 4.09
CA GLY A 559 18.70 -58.08 5.26
C GLY A 559 18.81 -56.71 5.89
N ILE A 560 18.77 -56.60 7.21
CA ILE A 560 18.90 -55.34 7.94
C ILE A 560 19.96 -55.49 9.04
N GLY A 561 20.99 -54.65 9.02
CA GLY A 561 22.01 -54.55 10.05
C GLY A 561 21.94 -53.21 10.78
N ILE A 562 21.86 -53.22 12.11
CA ILE A 562 21.76 -51.99 12.91
C ILE A 562 22.87 -51.95 13.96
N ASN A 563 23.58 -50.83 14.00
CA ASN A 563 24.57 -50.55 15.04
C ASN A 563 24.42 -49.15 15.59
N THR A 564 24.53 -49.00 16.90
CA THR A 564 24.41 -47.73 17.62
C THR A 564 25.75 -47.33 18.22
N GLY A 565 26.13 -46.08 18.05
CA GLY A 565 27.36 -45.53 18.61
C GLY A 565 27.72 -44.17 18.01
N ASN A 566 28.89 -43.66 18.39
CA ASN A 566 29.38 -42.38 17.90
C ASN A 566 29.82 -42.48 16.43
N LEU A 567 29.43 -41.49 15.67
CA LEU A 567 29.84 -41.31 14.29
C LEU A 567 30.02 -39.81 13.99
N MET A 568 30.80 -39.52 12.96
CA MET A 568 30.96 -38.17 12.44
C MET A 568 30.01 -37.99 11.25
N LEU A 569 29.12 -37.05 11.34
CA LEU A 569 28.23 -36.63 10.26
C LEU A 569 28.73 -35.29 9.72
N GLY A 570 28.91 -35.17 8.42
CA GLY A 570 29.46 -33.92 7.86
C GLY A 570 29.52 -33.89 6.34
N THR A 571 30.17 -32.86 5.83
CA THR A 571 30.35 -32.61 4.40
C THR A 571 31.77 -32.97 3.96
N VAL A 572 31.87 -33.74 2.90
CA VAL A 572 33.12 -34.05 2.23
C VAL A 572 33.04 -33.72 0.75
N GLY A 573 34.19 -33.57 0.11
CA GLY A 573 34.22 -33.32 -1.32
C GLY A 573 35.23 -32.28 -1.75
N SER A 574 34.88 -31.54 -2.79
CA SER A 574 35.70 -30.48 -3.36
C SER A 574 34.93 -29.14 -3.37
N ARG A 575 35.60 -28.08 -3.80
CA ARG A 575 34.91 -26.76 -3.93
C ARG A 575 33.74 -26.75 -4.92
N SER A 576 33.75 -27.66 -5.92
CA SER A 576 32.71 -27.74 -6.96
C SER A 576 31.66 -28.82 -6.67
N ARG A 577 31.91 -29.74 -5.76
CA ARG A 577 31.00 -30.83 -5.40
C ARG A 577 31.15 -31.17 -3.93
N LEU A 578 30.11 -30.90 -3.18
CA LEU A 578 29.95 -31.32 -1.79
C LEU A 578 29.01 -32.51 -1.72
N ASP A 579 29.38 -33.47 -0.90
CA ASP A 579 28.55 -34.61 -0.58
C ASP A 579 28.34 -34.70 0.94
N THR A 580 27.17 -35.09 1.34
CA THR A 580 26.85 -35.35 2.75
C THR A 580 27.17 -36.77 3.06
N THR A 581 27.85 -37.04 4.19
CA THR A 581 28.22 -38.41 4.53
C THR A 581 28.39 -38.62 6.03
N VAL A 582 28.36 -39.87 6.41
CA VAL A 582 28.68 -40.33 7.77
C VAL A 582 29.93 -41.17 7.75
N ILE A 583 30.82 -40.91 8.70
CA ILE A 583 32.11 -41.61 8.83
C ILE A 583 32.25 -42.10 10.28
N GLY A 584 32.63 -43.31 10.43
CA GLY A 584 32.89 -43.89 11.74
C GLY A 584 32.87 -45.40 11.73
N ASP A 585 33.45 -45.99 12.77
CA ASP A 585 33.44 -47.43 12.97
C ASP A 585 31.99 -47.95 13.12
N THR A 586 31.13 -47.17 13.75
CA THR A 586 29.69 -47.47 13.91
C THR A 586 29.01 -47.79 12.56
N VAL A 587 29.36 -47.04 11.52
CA VAL A 587 28.81 -47.21 10.16
C VAL A 587 29.31 -48.52 9.53
N ASN A 588 30.62 -48.77 9.66
CA ASN A 588 31.24 -49.97 9.11
C ASN A 588 30.71 -51.25 9.76
N VAL A 589 30.46 -51.22 11.08
CA VAL A 589 29.89 -52.35 11.81
C VAL A 589 28.45 -52.62 11.35
N ALA A 590 27.62 -51.58 11.18
CA ALA A 590 26.24 -51.75 10.71
C ALA A 590 26.19 -52.37 9.29
N SER A 591 27.06 -51.92 8.38
CA SER A 591 27.19 -52.51 7.03
C SER A 591 27.59 -53.97 7.04
N ARG A 592 28.54 -54.35 7.93
CA ARG A 592 28.93 -55.75 8.06
C ARG A 592 27.85 -56.63 8.67
N LEU A 593 27.09 -56.10 9.63
CA LEU A 593 25.94 -56.83 10.18
C LEU A 593 24.90 -57.11 9.10
N GLU A 594 24.65 -56.14 8.23
CA GLU A 594 23.74 -56.37 7.09
C GLU A 594 24.25 -57.59 6.27
N SER A 595 25.52 -57.62 5.86
CA SER A 595 26.08 -58.75 5.11
C SER A 595 26.02 -60.09 5.86
N LEU A 596 26.14 -60.07 7.19
CA LEU A 596 26.01 -61.28 8.05
C LEU A 596 24.56 -61.79 8.12
N THR A 597 23.58 -61.03 7.77
CA THR A 597 22.15 -61.43 7.68
C THR A 597 22.00 -62.67 6.76
N ASN A 598 22.81 -62.76 5.70
CA ASN A 598 22.82 -63.90 4.77
C ASN A 598 23.40 -65.16 5.42
N LEU A 599 24.50 -65.03 6.17
CA LEU A 599 25.16 -66.15 6.85
C LEU A 599 24.24 -66.77 7.88
N TYR A 600 23.64 -65.97 8.73
CA TYR A 600 22.75 -66.41 9.80
C TYR A 600 21.31 -66.62 9.39
N ARG A 601 20.94 -66.32 8.12
CA ARG A 601 19.55 -66.32 7.59
C ARG A 601 18.60 -65.60 8.52
N ALA A 602 19.08 -64.52 9.13
CA ALA A 602 18.33 -63.63 10.02
C ALA A 602 18.02 -62.33 9.29
N ASP A 603 16.80 -61.86 9.34
CA ASP A 603 16.41 -60.68 8.57
C ASP A 603 16.84 -59.35 9.24
N ILE A 604 16.91 -59.32 10.59
CA ILE A 604 17.33 -58.11 11.35
C ILE A 604 18.40 -58.53 12.35
N LEU A 605 19.62 -57.99 12.17
CA LEU A 605 20.74 -58.19 13.10
C LEU A 605 21.11 -56.88 13.79
N ILE A 606 21.37 -56.95 15.08
CA ILE A 606 21.81 -55.82 15.90
C ILE A 606 23.06 -56.20 16.73
N THR A 607 23.81 -55.18 17.14
CA THR A 607 24.93 -55.34 18.07
C THR A 607 24.48 -55.26 19.53
N LYS A 608 25.38 -55.73 20.46
CA LYS A 608 25.20 -55.47 21.88
C LYS A 608 25.08 -53.98 22.22
N SER A 609 25.80 -53.07 21.53
CA SER A 609 25.69 -51.61 21.74
C SER A 609 24.31 -51.12 21.42
N THR A 610 23.70 -51.57 20.32
CA THR A 610 22.31 -51.24 19.96
C THR A 610 21.33 -51.77 21.01
N LEU A 611 21.49 -53.06 21.42
CA LEU A 611 20.63 -53.65 22.45
C LEU A 611 20.71 -52.90 23.77
N SER A 612 21.91 -52.47 24.18
CA SER A 612 22.08 -51.69 25.43
C SER A 612 21.51 -50.26 25.35
N ALA A 613 21.36 -49.70 24.16
CA ALA A 613 20.80 -48.40 23.93
C ALA A 613 19.26 -48.40 23.78
N MET A 614 18.64 -49.59 23.71
CA MET A 614 17.19 -49.76 23.60
C MET A 614 16.49 -49.58 24.95
N THR A 615 15.28 -49.02 24.91
CA THR A 615 14.34 -48.97 26.04
C THR A 615 13.19 -49.97 25.89
N ILE A 616 12.96 -50.49 24.68
CA ILE A 616 11.84 -51.39 24.34
C ILE A 616 12.25 -52.87 24.27
N ALA A 617 13.48 -53.21 24.66
CA ALA A 617 14.05 -54.56 24.49
C ALA A 617 13.17 -55.68 25.11
N ASP A 618 12.62 -55.44 26.30
CA ASP A 618 11.79 -56.42 27.03
C ASP A 618 10.47 -56.77 26.31
N ASN A 619 10.05 -55.97 25.36
CA ASN A 619 8.80 -56.14 24.62
C ASN A 619 9.01 -56.81 23.24
N LEU A 620 10.22 -57.18 22.89
CA LEU A 620 10.58 -57.71 21.57
C LEU A 620 11.15 -59.10 21.62
N ALA A 621 10.88 -59.87 20.60
CA ALA A 621 11.48 -61.18 20.41
C ALA A 621 12.95 -61.06 19.94
N ILE A 622 13.88 -61.26 20.84
CA ILE A 622 15.33 -61.07 20.63
C ILE A 622 16.08 -62.37 21.08
N ARG A 623 17.09 -62.80 20.31
CA ARG A 623 17.97 -63.83 20.68
C ARG A 623 19.43 -63.53 20.35
N GLU A 624 20.37 -63.96 21.17
CA GLU A 624 21.80 -63.97 20.85
C GLU A 624 22.07 -64.94 19.73
N ILE A 625 22.88 -64.53 18.73
CA ILE A 625 23.24 -65.34 17.57
C ILE A 625 24.68 -65.85 17.69
N ASP A 626 25.63 -64.94 17.89
CA ASP A 626 27.02 -65.23 17.85
C ASP A 626 27.87 -64.11 18.47
N SER A 627 29.14 -64.45 18.73
CA SER A 627 30.19 -63.52 19.10
C SER A 627 31.31 -63.60 18.05
N VAL A 628 31.49 -62.57 17.28
CA VAL A 628 32.36 -62.59 16.10
C VAL A 628 33.35 -61.42 16.09
N VAL A 629 34.55 -61.67 15.61
CA VAL A 629 35.53 -60.69 15.23
C VAL A 629 35.35 -60.41 13.74
N VAL A 630 34.88 -59.23 13.41
CA VAL A 630 34.73 -58.83 12.01
C VAL A 630 36.05 -58.30 11.47
N LYS A 631 36.30 -58.48 10.17
CA LYS A 631 37.54 -58.10 9.49
C LYS A 631 37.98 -56.68 9.86
N GLY A 632 39.25 -56.53 10.33
CA GLY A 632 39.79 -55.19 10.72
C GLY A 632 39.46 -54.73 12.13
N LYS A 633 38.84 -55.60 12.99
CA LYS A 633 38.70 -55.40 14.41
C LYS A 633 39.50 -56.42 15.22
N THR A 634 39.84 -56.03 16.44
CA THR A 634 40.47 -56.95 17.44
C THR A 634 39.44 -57.39 18.48
N ASP A 635 38.45 -56.52 18.76
CA ASP A 635 37.43 -56.75 19.78
C ASP A 635 36.22 -57.49 19.20
N PRO A 636 35.71 -58.50 19.90
CA PRO A 636 34.57 -59.28 19.47
C PRO A 636 33.28 -58.47 19.59
N ILE A 637 32.40 -58.63 18.62
CA ILE A 637 31.06 -58.04 18.59
C ILE A 637 30.04 -59.15 18.84
N ILE A 638 29.21 -58.99 19.87
CA ILE A 638 28.08 -59.87 20.12
C ILE A 638 26.89 -59.43 19.26
N ILE A 639 26.34 -60.37 18.52
CA ILE A 639 25.29 -60.19 17.55
C ILE A 639 23.96 -60.74 18.06
N TYR A 640 22.91 -60.01 17.93
CA TYR A 640 21.53 -60.40 18.28
C TYR A 640 20.63 -60.37 17.07
N GLU A 641 19.67 -61.26 16.97
CA GLU A 641 18.58 -61.24 16.00
C GLU A 641 17.32 -60.68 16.64
N ILE A 642 16.66 -59.75 15.91
CA ILE A 642 15.29 -59.37 16.20
C ILE A 642 14.36 -60.16 15.27
N TYR A 643 13.56 -61.07 15.84
CA TYR A 643 12.66 -61.95 15.08
C TYR A 643 11.17 -61.66 15.35
N GLU A 644 10.87 -60.43 15.87
CA GLU A 644 9.52 -59.94 16.19
C GLU A 644 8.58 -59.93 14.94
N ALA A 645 9.10 -59.67 13.77
CA ALA A 645 8.35 -59.62 12.52
C ALA A 645 8.47 -60.90 11.67
N ASP A 646 8.92 -62.02 12.26
CA ASP A 646 8.94 -63.33 11.60
C ASP A 646 7.51 -63.88 11.42
N GLU A 647 7.36 -64.79 10.46
CA GLU A 647 6.11 -65.49 10.29
C GLU A 647 5.70 -66.20 11.60
N PRO A 648 4.41 -66.21 11.97
CA PRO A 648 3.96 -66.70 13.26
C PRO A 648 4.43 -68.10 13.63
N LEU A 649 4.57 -68.97 12.62
CA LEU A 649 5.07 -70.33 12.82
C LEU A 649 6.57 -70.31 13.16
N ILE A 650 7.40 -69.60 12.40
CA ILE A 650 8.83 -69.44 12.61
C ILE A 650 9.13 -68.82 13.97
N ARG A 651 8.36 -67.73 14.32
CA ARG A 651 8.48 -67.07 15.61
C ARG A 651 8.26 -68.09 16.77
N LYS A 652 7.14 -68.83 16.73
CA LYS A 652 6.83 -69.86 17.74
C LYS A 652 7.94 -70.92 17.87
N LEU A 653 8.55 -71.36 16.76
CA LEU A 653 9.64 -72.31 16.78
C LEU A 653 10.90 -71.69 17.39
N LYS A 654 11.25 -70.43 17.07
CA LYS A 654 12.38 -69.74 17.70
C LYS A 654 12.15 -69.50 19.19
N ASP A 655 10.92 -69.14 19.62
CA ASP A 655 10.59 -69.03 21.06
C ASP A 655 10.74 -70.35 21.80
N ALA A 656 10.30 -71.47 21.21
CA ALA A 656 10.40 -72.77 21.81
C ALA A 656 11.87 -73.28 21.95
N THR A 657 12.76 -72.78 21.07
CA THR A 657 14.21 -73.18 21.09
C THR A 657 15.08 -72.15 21.81
N LEU A 658 14.57 -70.99 22.21
CA LEU A 658 15.35 -69.90 22.77
C LEU A 658 16.18 -70.28 23.98
N SER A 659 15.59 -70.96 24.97
CA SER A 659 16.29 -71.41 26.19
C SER A 659 17.42 -72.42 25.92
N LEU A 660 17.19 -73.33 24.98
CA LEU A 660 18.17 -74.31 24.57
C LEU A 660 19.37 -73.68 23.86
N ILE A 661 19.10 -72.78 22.92
CA ILE A 661 20.13 -72.03 22.17
C ILE A 661 20.91 -71.13 23.10
N THR A 662 20.27 -70.40 23.99
CA THR A 662 20.96 -69.54 24.97
C THR A 662 21.86 -70.33 25.88
N ARG A 663 21.38 -71.44 26.42
CA ARG A 663 22.20 -72.37 27.28
C ARG A 663 23.35 -72.94 26.49
N GLY A 664 23.10 -73.43 25.27
CA GLY A 664 24.15 -73.94 24.38
C GLY A 664 25.26 -72.94 24.09
N ILE A 665 24.89 -71.61 23.79
CA ILE A 665 25.85 -70.52 23.57
C ILE A 665 26.66 -70.23 24.84
N ILE A 666 26.07 -70.27 26.03
CA ILE A 666 26.76 -70.05 27.30
C ILE A 666 27.80 -71.19 27.52
N LEU A 667 27.41 -72.47 27.34
CA LEU A 667 28.27 -73.58 27.46
C LEU A 667 29.41 -73.57 26.43
N TYR A 668 29.11 -73.22 25.19
CA TYR A 668 30.12 -73.07 24.15
C TYR A 668 31.16 -71.99 24.51
N LYS A 669 30.75 -70.86 25.09
CA LYS A 669 31.64 -69.76 25.53
C LYS A 669 32.62 -70.23 26.65
N VAL A 670 32.21 -71.15 27.48
CA VAL A 670 33.07 -71.70 28.54
C VAL A 670 33.81 -73.04 28.14
N ALA A 671 33.83 -73.34 26.84
CA ALA A 671 34.48 -74.48 26.21
C ALA A 671 33.87 -75.86 26.60
N ASP A 672 32.65 -75.89 27.15
CA ASP A 672 31.94 -77.16 27.36
C ASP A 672 31.19 -77.55 26.08
N PHE A 673 31.95 -77.97 25.06
CA PHE A 673 31.43 -78.27 23.73
C PHE A 673 30.51 -79.49 23.69
N GLN A 674 30.71 -80.48 24.66
CA GLN A 674 29.85 -81.65 24.71
C GLN A 674 28.43 -81.31 25.18
N GLU A 675 28.29 -80.62 26.30
CA GLU A 675 26.99 -80.20 26.81
C GLU A 675 26.33 -79.14 25.89
N ALA A 676 27.13 -78.25 25.27
CA ALA A 676 26.66 -77.33 24.27
C ALA A 676 26.02 -78.02 23.05
N LEU A 677 26.70 -79.05 22.54
CA LEU A 677 26.23 -79.90 21.44
C LEU A 677 24.87 -80.53 21.73
N ILE A 678 24.69 -81.08 22.92
CA ILE A 678 23.41 -81.70 23.34
C ILE A 678 22.28 -80.70 23.28
N ASN A 679 22.47 -79.44 23.76
CA ASN A 679 21.50 -78.43 23.75
C ASN A 679 21.14 -77.95 22.30
N PHE A 680 22.14 -77.83 21.41
CA PHE A 680 21.91 -77.49 20.02
C PHE A 680 21.19 -78.60 19.24
N GLU A 681 21.50 -79.88 19.51
CA GLU A 681 20.79 -81.01 18.91
C GLU A 681 19.34 -81.12 19.40
N GLN A 682 19.07 -80.82 20.65
CA GLN A 682 17.70 -80.73 21.17
C GLN A 682 16.92 -79.58 20.50
N ALA A 683 17.54 -78.44 20.32
CA ALA A 683 16.94 -77.30 19.57
C ALA A 683 16.60 -77.68 18.12
N LEU A 684 17.52 -78.41 17.45
CA LEU A 684 17.31 -78.92 16.09
C LEU A 684 16.23 -79.97 15.95
N LYS A 685 15.92 -80.76 17.02
CA LYS A 685 14.73 -81.61 17.01
C LYS A 685 13.42 -80.85 16.98
N ILE A 686 13.37 -79.61 17.53
CA ILE A 686 12.20 -78.77 17.55
C ILE A 686 12.14 -77.94 16.25
N PHE A 687 13.28 -77.32 15.84
CA PHE A 687 13.39 -76.52 14.64
C PHE A 687 14.61 -76.93 13.79
N PRO A 688 14.43 -77.94 12.90
CA PRO A 688 15.54 -78.53 12.13
C PRO A 688 16.20 -77.53 11.13
N GLU A 689 15.50 -76.49 10.69
CA GLU A 689 15.97 -75.53 9.67
C GLU A 689 16.68 -74.32 10.29
N ASP A 690 16.72 -74.19 11.63
CA ASP A 690 17.39 -73.07 12.28
C ASP A 690 18.88 -73.09 12.05
N ILE A 691 19.41 -72.08 11.35
CA ILE A 691 20.82 -72.03 10.96
C ILE A 691 21.75 -71.85 12.17
N VAL A 692 21.31 -71.18 13.23
CA VAL A 692 22.15 -70.91 14.43
C VAL A 692 22.59 -72.16 15.11
N PRO A 693 21.73 -73.05 15.60
CA PRO A 693 22.13 -74.26 16.19
C PRO A 693 22.81 -75.22 15.18
N ILE A 694 22.52 -75.10 13.86
CA ILE A 694 23.26 -75.89 12.83
C ILE A 694 24.74 -75.47 12.83
N LEU A 695 25.04 -74.16 12.80
CA LEU A 695 26.41 -73.66 12.81
C LEU A 695 27.15 -74.06 14.11
N TYR A 696 26.49 -73.86 15.24
CA TYR A 696 27.09 -74.19 16.52
C TYR A 696 27.29 -75.72 16.68
N ARG A 697 26.37 -76.54 16.22
CA ARG A 697 26.57 -78.06 16.20
C ARG A 697 27.84 -78.42 15.44
N LYS A 698 28.03 -77.86 14.25
CA LYS A 698 29.19 -78.08 13.42
C LYS A 698 30.50 -77.69 14.17
N ARG A 699 30.52 -76.48 14.75
CA ARG A 699 31.65 -75.96 15.51
C ARG A 699 31.95 -76.82 16.77
N CYS A 700 30.92 -77.22 17.51
CA CYS A 700 31.12 -78.09 18.67
C CYS A 700 31.71 -79.43 18.25
N GLN A 701 31.25 -80.06 17.18
CA GLN A 701 31.82 -81.30 16.65
C GLN A 701 33.28 -81.17 16.24
N GLU A 702 33.64 -80.08 15.59
CA GLU A 702 35.02 -79.76 15.20
C GLU A 702 35.89 -79.53 16.44
N TYR A 703 35.45 -78.80 17.47
CA TYR A 703 36.22 -78.48 18.67
C TYR A 703 36.27 -79.62 19.67
N ILE A 704 35.32 -80.56 19.66
CA ILE A 704 35.45 -81.87 20.41
C ILE A 704 36.58 -82.70 19.80
N THR A 705 36.72 -82.72 18.47
CA THR A 705 37.74 -83.48 17.77
C THR A 705 39.10 -82.76 17.79
N SER A 706 39.14 -81.48 17.64
CA SER A 706 40.34 -80.64 17.62
C SER A 706 40.13 -79.39 18.51
N PRO A 707 40.40 -79.53 19.82
CA PRO A 707 40.17 -78.42 20.76
C PRO A 707 40.97 -77.17 20.39
N PRO A 708 40.40 -75.96 20.57
CA PRO A 708 41.05 -74.69 20.23
C PRO A 708 42.32 -74.51 21.09
N THR A 709 43.44 -74.10 20.47
CA THR A 709 44.71 -73.83 21.13
C THR A 709 44.73 -72.41 21.70
N GLY A 710 44.97 -72.26 23.04
CA GLY A 710 45.03 -70.94 23.71
C GLY A 710 43.84 -70.64 24.62
N ASN A 711 43.75 -69.38 25.10
CA ASN A 711 42.61 -68.93 25.92
C ASN A 711 41.35 -68.83 25.06
N TRP A 712 40.44 -69.77 25.22
CA TRP A 712 39.17 -69.82 24.58
C TRP A 712 38.21 -68.69 25.15
N VAL A 713 37.65 -67.85 24.29
CA VAL A 713 36.72 -66.77 24.68
C VAL A 713 35.38 -66.88 23.96
N GLY A 714 35.14 -68.01 23.27
CA GLY A 714 33.86 -68.23 22.55
C GLY A 714 33.66 -67.38 21.32
N VAL A 715 34.72 -66.87 20.70
CA VAL A 715 34.68 -65.89 19.61
C VAL A 715 35.06 -66.53 18.27
N GLN A 716 34.30 -66.27 17.26
CA GLN A 716 34.53 -66.70 15.88
C GLN A 716 35.21 -65.64 15.05
N HIS A 717 36.34 -65.96 14.40
CA HIS A 717 36.98 -65.12 13.42
C HIS A 717 36.35 -65.34 12.04
N LEU A 718 35.67 -64.31 11.52
CA LEU A 718 35.12 -64.34 10.17
C LEU A 718 36.16 -63.79 9.21
N LEU A 719 36.88 -64.65 8.47
CA LEU A 719 37.97 -64.27 7.56
C LEU A 719 37.50 -63.92 6.13
N GLU A 720 36.28 -64.30 5.76
CA GLU A 720 35.70 -64.04 4.42
C GLU A 720 34.65 -62.92 4.43
N LYS A 721 34.53 -62.31 3.23
CA LYS A 721 33.54 -61.23 3.00
C LYS A 721 32.12 -61.73 3.07
#